data_22d46119a0cf55ce7c459b765d295b2f
#
_entry.id   22d46119a0cf55ce7c459b765d295b2f
#
_cell.length_a   1.000
_cell.length_b   1.000
_cell.length_c   1.000
_cell.angle_alpha   90.00
_cell.angle_beta   90.00
_cell.angle_gamma   90.00
#
_symmetry.space_group_name_H-M   'P 1'
#
loop_
_entity.id
_entity.type
_entity.pdbx_description
1 polymer ?
#
loop_
_entity_poly.entity_id
_entity_poly.type
_entity_poly.pdbx_seq_one_letter_code
_entity_poly.pdbx_strand_id
1 'polypeptide(L)'
;MVFRQGVWKCPECSKHQVWQTKNDSTSRLDRTCTACDSRVRVTLDRSSSGKGRRRKVDVWEREMGLSVEDLKNECIRRDANVLDREGRIESEANESPRQVDLPPIHASKWQPENALNFSSSLSSEGVRSELLRFVAERHDGHLEVVAKCWDAHAPPKSFKGESYHEFCIELVSSIDGVLSDRILEPLFAGIGETEIIPRRKGSDHIARRTERFLLDIKICLRRMGYNASIGIEQRMQWQRWMTRTRMIDEHLKDLFTNGIPTPDGGTFGGKGFRSTWQEGIVACASAMKRAVDGIEEGGGSPDIVAPMIRDVGLALAMGQTPLEVFSAQMGKSGSYMDGGHLGSGGRDLHIGNWEKGVLPPTAPLPIASATATGVALASLRLDLGRFHLAPVGEGCSSSGEFWEAMNLAGTRGLPICYMIQNNQIALDTFVIGQSGAETFGDKGYAMGIPSWTIDGSDPSQFYSSVCVAREIAVSGGGATLIHVETMRGCGHAHHHDDLYLGSISGNPPGYVDRALLSYWSEKDPVPNHRNLLIGLGASEMALQSMEQEEREYVEKSRGEMEEMPWPEGNTVGEGITSIYDARSHAEQFDTINSERQATVGELGVGEVSMEFSDASNSWTFSRSIQNSMVELAEKYGNEIVFMGEDMEVAGAFGMNIPLRAKGHQSKLLDMPLSESIIINSATGAALGGMRPMAEIQFGGFAALAMNPLINNAAQLRWRWGADVPMTVRIPLGAKTRSGPFHANMIESWFTNDPGLVIAFPSNPQDAFDLLIEGHALPDPFIFLEHIGLYGLRGGVTGWGDSINQLVDTESVHGRLESGETSIGKAKIIRGGKDITIVTWGAMVHVALKAAEKAAEKGVETEIVDLRTIQPFDVGTCVDSTIRTGRLLVLQESQWTGGLGHTISSRILEEAFWSLESPPTVIGALDTPVPFSPTLEDHTIPTPELVLRHIIRSCK
;
A
#
# COMPACT_ATOMS: atom_id res chain seq x y z
N MET A 1 59.29 10.92 -2.51
CA MET A 1 59.17 11.11 -1.04
C MET A 1 57.79 11.78 -0.83
N VAL A 2 56.89 11.13 -0.21
CA VAL A 2 55.56 11.70 0.09
C VAL A 2 55.68 12.44 1.43
N PHE A 3 55.51 13.76 1.42
CA PHE A 3 55.38 14.53 2.64
C PHE A 3 53.96 14.43 3.13
N ARG A 4 53.77 14.13 4.42
CA ARG A 4 52.46 14.21 5.06
C ARG A 4 52.35 15.51 5.85
N GLN A 5 51.32 16.25 5.60
CA GLN A 5 50.95 17.45 6.34
C GLN A 5 49.62 17.22 7.05
N GLY A 6 49.44 17.85 8.19
CA GLY A 6 48.17 17.88 8.89
C GLY A 6 48.10 19.03 9.87
N VAL A 7 46.93 19.31 10.36
CA VAL A 7 46.69 20.31 11.39
C VAL A 7 46.26 19.58 12.66
N TRP A 8 46.74 19.99 13.79
CA TRP A 8 46.35 19.51 15.10
C TRP A 8 46.03 20.69 16.04
N LYS A 9 45.14 20.51 16.95
CA LYS A 9 44.74 21.48 17.95
C LYS A 9 45.49 21.19 19.25
N CYS A 10 46.15 22.22 19.77
CA CYS A 10 46.83 22.08 21.02
C CYS A 10 45.84 21.96 22.19
N PRO A 11 45.89 20.89 23.01
CA PRO A 11 44.94 20.74 24.13
C PRO A 11 45.16 21.79 25.23
N GLU A 12 46.36 22.37 25.32
CA GLU A 12 46.70 23.35 26.37
C GLU A 12 46.23 24.78 26.05
N CYS A 13 46.37 25.21 24.80
CA CYS A 13 46.03 26.58 24.41
C CYS A 13 44.94 26.65 23.32
N SER A 14 44.42 25.54 22.89
CA SER A 14 43.40 25.40 21.85
C SER A 14 43.74 26.00 20.47
N LYS A 15 44.98 26.41 20.24
CA LYS A 15 45.42 26.95 18.94
C LYS A 15 45.81 25.84 17.95
N HIS A 16 45.41 26.03 16.70
CA HIS A 16 45.72 25.09 15.62
C HIS A 16 47.20 25.22 15.19
N GLN A 17 47.85 24.08 14.98
CA GLN A 17 49.24 23.93 14.59
C GLN A 17 49.30 23.07 13.34
N VAL A 18 50.22 23.44 12.42
CA VAL A 18 50.50 22.62 11.23
C VAL A 18 51.70 21.71 11.50
N TRP A 19 51.61 20.48 11.07
CA TRP A 19 52.73 19.55 11.15
C TRP A 19 53.08 18.97 9.76
N GLN A 20 54.37 18.69 9.57
CA GLN A 20 54.89 17.98 8.41
C GLN A 20 55.75 16.84 8.85
N THR A 21 55.70 15.71 8.18
CA THR A 21 56.61 14.59 8.44
C THR A 21 57.07 13.93 7.14
N LYS A 22 58.33 13.50 7.15
CA LYS A 22 58.93 12.75 6.04
C LYS A 22 58.78 11.24 6.19
N ASN A 23 58.21 10.75 7.28
CA ASN A 23 58.21 9.32 7.61
C ASN A 23 56.79 8.75 7.75
N ASP A 24 56.54 7.61 7.12
CA ASP A 24 55.24 6.98 6.94
C ASP A 24 54.84 6.03 8.08
N SER A 25 55.73 5.77 9.05
CA SER A 25 55.61 4.66 9.99
C SER A 25 55.11 5.01 11.41
N THR A 26 55.06 6.28 11.79
CA THR A 26 54.72 6.67 13.15
C THR A 26 53.26 7.13 13.33
N SER A 27 52.53 6.39 14.15
CA SER A 27 51.15 6.76 14.56
C SER A 27 51.15 7.79 15.71
N ARG A 28 52.26 8.07 16.32
CA ARG A 28 52.41 9.04 17.43
C ARG A 28 53.56 9.98 17.15
N LEU A 29 53.27 11.26 17.25
CA LEU A 29 54.25 12.32 17.00
C LEU A 29 54.29 13.25 18.22
N ASP A 30 55.46 13.38 18.86
CA ASP A 30 55.68 14.40 19.88
C ASP A 30 55.93 15.74 19.18
N ARG A 31 55.14 16.75 19.50
CA ARG A 31 55.19 18.08 18.92
C ARG A 31 55.18 19.14 20.01
N THR A 32 55.89 20.23 19.75
CA THR A 32 55.86 21.42 20.58
C THR A 32 54.87 22.42 19.96
N CYS A 33 53.98 22.94 20.75
CA CYS A 33 53.05 23.96 20.30
C CYS A 33 53.82 25.29 20.17
N THR A 34 53.84 25.88 19.00
CA THR A 34 54.52 27.17 18.77
C THR A 34 53.83 28.36 19.43
N ALA A 35 52.63 28.18 19.96
CA ALA A 35 51.83 29.22 20.59
C ALA A 35 51.96 29.25 22.12
N CYS A 36 52.30 28.10 22.77
CA CYS A 36 52.39 28.04 24.24
C CYS A 36 53.58 27.19 24.72
N ASP A 37 54.43 26.77 23.81
CA ASP A 37 55.69 25.99 24.07
C ASP A 37 55.45 24.62 24.75
N SER A 38 54.17 24.18 24.85
CA SER A 38 53.83 22.90 25.48
C SER A 38 54.21 21.74 24.57
N ARG A 39 54.93 20.73 25.13
CA ARG A 39 55.19 19.48 24.42
C ARG A 39 53.94 18.58 24.49
N VAL A 40 53.37 18.29 23.34
CA VAL A 40 52.16 17.50 23.22
C VAL A 40 52.41 16.28 22.35
N ARG A 41 51.89 15.13 22.77
CA ARG A 41 51.90 13.90 21.98
C ARG A 41 50.68 13.85 21.12
N VAL A 42 50.82 14.05 19.81
CA VAL A 42 49.71 13.94 18.83
C VAL A 42 49.63 12.49 18.36
N THR A 43 48.48 11.86 18.60
CA THR A 43 48.19 10.53 18.10
C THR A 43 47.41 10.66 16.81
N LEU A 44 47.95 10.14 15.72
CA LEU A 44 47.23 10.06 14.45
C LEU A 44 46.25 8.92 14.55
N ASP A 45 44.97 9.24 14.63
CA ASP A 45 43.93 8.24 14.68
C ASP A 45 43.79 7.53 13.32
N ARG A 46 44.25 6.30 13.27
CA ARG A 46 44.16 5.44 12.09
C ARG A 46 42.86 4.63 12.04
N SER A 47 42.07 4.60 13.11
CA SER A 47 40.83 3.82 13.18
C SER A 47 39.74 4.37 12.28
N SER A 48 39.80 5.64 11.91
CA SER A 48 38.89 6.29 10.96
C SER A 48 39.43 6.35 9.51
N SER A 49 40.51 5.64 9.20
CA SER A 49 41.10 5.61 7.86
C SER A 49 40.45 4.58 6.95
N GLY A 50 39.18 4.74 6.65
CA GLY A 50 38.64 4.20 5.42
C GLY A 50 39.37 4.79 4.21
N LYS A 51 39.68 3.96 3.23
CA LYS A 51 40.42 4.34 2.00
C LYS A 51 39.94 5.65 1.33
N GLY A 52 38.70 6.08 1.60
CA GLY A 52 38.10 7.30 1.08
C GLY A 52 38.69 8.62 1.67
N ARG A 53 39.10 8.65 2.94
CA ARG A 53 39.69 9.85 3.54
C ARG A 53 41.15 10.09 3.10
N ARG A 54 41.90 9.03 2.85
CA ARG A 54 43.24 9.16 2.24
C ARG A 54 43.19 9.73 0.83
N ARG A 55 42.23 9.30 0.02
CA ARG A 55 42.02 9.83 -1.34
C ARG A 55 41.62 11.31 -1.33
N LYS A 56 40.79 11.74 -0.41
CA LYS A 56 40.36 13.15 -0.34
C LYS A 56 41.50 14.11 -0.03
N VAL A 57 42.39 13.74 0.87
CA VAL A 57 43.55 14.60 1.18
C VAL A 57 44.54 14.63 0.02
N ASP A 58 44.87 13.48 -0.57
CA ASP A 58 45.77 13.40 -1.73
C ASP A 58 45.19 14.05 -3.00
N VAL A 59 43.88 14.00 -3.20
CA VAL A 59 43.18 14.61 -4.34
C VAL A 59 43.11 16.14 -4.16
N TRP A 60 42.85 16.63 -2.96
CA TRP A 60 42.83 18.06 -2.67
C TRP A 60 44.20 18.73 -2.84
N GLU A 61 45.24 18.07 -2.43
CA GLU A 61 46.62 18.55 -2.65
C GLU A 61 47.01 18.61 -4.15
N ARG A 62 46.45 17.68 -4.97
CA ARG A 62 46.75 17.63 -6.41
C ARG A 62 45.88 18.54 -7.28
N GLU A 63 44.59 18.68 -6.93
CA GLU A 63 43.66 19.41 -7.81
C GLU A 63 43.55 20.90 -7.51
N MET A 64 43.84 21.36 -6.31
CA MET A 64 43.54 22.74 -5.92
C MET A 64 44.79 23.62 -5.67
N GLY A 65 45.99 23.07 -5.66
CA GLY A 65 47.24 23.86 -5.49
C GLY A 65 47.28 24.72 -4.22
N LEU A 66 46.54 24.28 -3.16
CA LEU A 66 46.40 25.06 -1.93
C LEU A 66 47.71 25.20 -1.18
N SER A 67 48.02 26.41 -0.75
CA SER A 67 49.16 26.70 0.12
C SER A 67 48.95 26.10 1.53
N VAL A 68 50.01 25.93 2.31
CA VAL A 68 49.92 25.48 3.70
C VAL A 68 48.99 26.38 4.55
N GLU A 69 48.95 27.66 4.22
CA GLU A 69 48.09 28.64 4.89
C GLU A 69 46.62 28.47 4.51
N ASP A 70 46.34 28.13 3.25
CA ASP A 70 44.97 27.82 2.80
C ASP A 70 44.43 26.53 3.44
N LEU A 71 45.27 25.49 3.56
CA LEU A 71 44.90 24.26 4.26
C LEU A 71 44.63 24.51 5.75
N LYS A 72 45.43 25.38 6.38
CA LYS A 72 45.23 25.78 7.78
C LYS A 72 43.94 26.56 7.96
N ASN A 73 43.64 27.49 7.08
CA ASN A 73 42.40 28.27 7.10
C ASN A 73 41.16 27.38 6.84
N GLU A 74 41.28 26.38 5.98
CA GLU A 74 40.20 25.41 5.74
C GLU A 74 39.99 24.48 6.94
N CYS A 75 41.06 24.03 7.58
CA CYS A 75 40.95 23.25 8.80
C CYS A 75 40.33 24.05 9.96
N ILE A 76 40.69 25.34 10.09
CA ILE A 76 40.08 26.24 11.08
C ILE A 76 38.62 26.47 10.79
N ARG A 77 38.20 26.62 9.52
CA ARG A 77 36.78 26.72 9.13
C ARG A 77 36.01 25.43 9.44
N ARG A 78 36.60 24.27 9.20
CA ARG A 78 35.97 22.97 9.52
C ARG A 78 35.85 22.77 11.02
N ASP A 79 36.88 23.10 11.79
CA ASP A 79 36.79 23.05 13.25
C ASP A 79 35.75 24.04 13.79
N ALA A 80 35.65 25.25 13.24
CA ALA A 80 34.64 26.23 13.58
C ALA A 80 33.21 25.69 13.27
N ASN A 81 33.05 25.00 12.12
CA ASN A 81 31.80 24.35 11.77
C ASN A 81 31.47 23.16 12.69
N VAL A 82 32.44 22.43 13.19
CA VAL A 82 32.24 21.35 14.18
C VAL A 82 31.91 21.96 15.53
N LEU A 83 32.63 22.99 15.98
CA LEU A 83 32.34 23.73 17.21
C LEU A 83 30.98 24.42 17.16
N ASP A 84 30.58 24.97 16.00
CA ASP A 84 29.25 25.54 15.82
C ASP A 84 28.14 24.45 15.91
N ARG A 85 28.39 23.25 15.41
CA ARG A 85 27.50 22.09 15.61
C ARG A 85 27.52 21.61 17.04
N GLU A 86 28.67 21.47 17.67
CA GLU A 86 28.78 21.08 19.10
C GLU A 86 28.20 22.17 19.99
N GLY A 87 28.39 23.45 19.69
CA GLY A 87 27.78 24.57 20.40
C GLY A 87 26.28 24.65 20.21
N ARG A 88 25.75 24.29 19.03
CA ARG A 88 24.30 24.12 18.84
C ARG A 88 23.75 22.93 19.61
N ILE A 89 24.46 21.80 19.61
CA ILE A 89 24.08 20.63 20.43
C ILE A 89 24.10 20.98 21.93
N GLU A 90 25.10 21.76 22.39
CA GLU A 90 25.13 22.23 23.77
C GLU A 90 24.06 23.28 24.06
N SER A 91 23.75 24.18 23.12
CA SER A 91 22.67 25.15 23.29
C SER A 91 21.28 24.48 23.21
N GLU A 92 21.11 23.52 22.34
CA GLU A 92 19.89 22.71 22.26
C GLU A 92 19.76 21.76 23.46
N ALA A 93 20.87 21.29 24.05
CA ALA A 93 20.88 20.47 25.25
C ALA A 93 20.61 21.29 26.54
N ASN A 94 20.81 22.61 26.52
CA ASN A 94 20.43 23.52 27.59
C ASN A 94 18.97 24.00 27.49
N GLU A 95 18.32 23.83 26.35
CA GLU A 95 16.87 23.85 26.29
C GLU A 95 16.40 22.51 26.86
N SER A 96 15.44 22.57 27.80
CA SER A 96 14.76 21.36 28.29
C SER A 96 14.44 20.46 27.09
N PRO A 97 14.84 19.17 27.09
CA PRO A 97 14.61 18.30 25.96
C PRO A 97 13.15 18.43 25.56
N ARG A 98 12.91 18.80 24.30
CA ARG A 98 11.54 18.90 23.77
C ARG A 98 10.77 17.68 24.23
N GLN A 99 9.65 17.92 24.89
CA GLN A 99 8.73 16.87 25.27
C GLN A 99 8.50 15.98 24.05
N VAL A 100 8.50 14.67 24.23
CA VAL A 100 8.20 13.75 23.10
C VAL A 100 6.80 14.09 22.64
N ASP A 101 6.66 14.64 21.46
CA ASP A 101 5.37 14.81 20.84
C ASP A 101 4.73 13.43 20.70
N LEU A 102 3.74 13.16 21.53
CA LEU A 102 2.96 11.95 21.42
C LEU A 102 2.10 12.04 20.15
N PRO A 103 1.94 10.94 19.40
CA PRO A 103 1.01 10.93 18.27
C PRO A 103 -0.34 11.48 18.74
N PRO A 104 -0.97 12.40 17.99
CA PRO A 104 -2.23 12.99 18.40
C PRO A 104 -3.33 11.92 18.52
N ILE A 105 -4.22 12.06 19.50
CA ILE A 105 -5.53 11.40 19.45
C ILE A 105 -6.40 12.31 18.59
N HIS A 106 -6.46 12.07 17.28
CA HIS A 106 -7.16 12.94 16.34
C HIS A 106 -8.61 13.21 16.78
N ALA A 107 -9.30 12.18 17.26
CA ALA A 107 -10.67 12.25 17.71
C ALA A 107 -10.89 13.04 19.03
N SER A 108 -9.86 13.39 19.80
CA SER A 108 -10.02 14.08 21.06
C SER A 108 -10.64 15.47 20.92
N LYS A 109 -10.41 16.11 19.78
CA LYS A 109 -10.96 17.44 19.46
C LYS A 109 -12.42 17.39 18.98
N TRP A 110 -12.94 16.20 18.68
CA TRP A 110 -14.30 16.05 18.23
C TRP A 110 -15.30 16.46 19.31
N GLN A 111 -16.26 17.28 18.94
CA GLN A 111 -17.39 17.70 19.76
C GLN A 111 -18.68 17.46 18.96
N PRO A 112 -19.71 16.86 19.56
CA PRO A 112 -21.02 16.79 18.94
C PRO A 112 -21.60 18.21 18.79
N GLU A 113 -21.79 18.67 17.56
CA GLU A 113 -22.17 20.08 17.32
C GLU A 113 -23.65 20.36 17.56
N ASN A 114 -24.52 19.37 17.31
CA ASN A 114 -25.96 19.57 17.29
C ASN A 114 -26.70 18.57 18.17
N ALA A 115 -27.81 19.01 18.75
CA ALA A 115 -28.79 18.13 19.37
C ALA A 115 -29.44 17.21 18.33
N LEU A 116 -29.72 15.97 18.71
CA LEU A 116 -30.40 14.99 17.86
C LEU A 116 -31.92 15.08 18.08
N ASN A 117 -32.69 14.95 17.01
CA ASN A 117 -34.14 14.82 17.10
C ASN A 117 -34.52 13.41 17.60
N PHE A 118 -35.16 13.33 18.74
CA PHE A 118 -35.59 12.04 19.29
C PHE A 118 -36.92 11.59 18.70
N SER A 119 -36.93 10.36 18.20
CA SER A 119 -38.14 9.65 17.77
C SER A 119 -38.87 9.00 18.98
N SER A 120 -38.13 8.75 20.08
CA SER A 120 -38.66 8.18 21.32
C SER A 120 -38.06 8.89 22.52
N SER A 121 -38.73 8.83 23.69
CA SER A 121 -38.17 9.38 24.93
C SER A 121 -37.03 8.50 25.44
N LEU A 122 -35.92 9.12 25.84
CA LEU A 122 -34.77 8.41 26.40
C LEU A 122 -34.83 8.48 27.91
N SER A 123 -34.99 7.35 28.60
CA SER A 123 -35.07 7.35 30.07
C SER A 123 -33.73 7.65 30.72
N SER A 124 -33.71 8.50 31.72
CA SER A 124 -32.51 8.84 32.46
C SER A 124 -31.87 7.62 33.14
N GLU A 125 -32.67 6.73 33.69
CA GLU A 125 -32.19 5.50 34.32
C GLU A 125 -31.54 4.56 33.30
N GLY A 126 -32.12 4.45 32.08
CA GLY A 126 -31.53 3.69 30.98
C GLY A 126 -30.18 4.24 30.55
N VAL A 127 -30.06 5.58 30.40
CA VAL A 127 -28.79 6.22 30.08
C VAL A 127 -27.74 5.99 31.17
N ARG A 128 -28.12 6.17 32.43
CA ARG A 128 -27.22 5.93 33.57
C ARG A 128 -26.72 4.50 33.61
N SER A 129 -27.61 3.56 33.49
CA SER A 129 -27.28 2.13 33.52
C SER A 129 -26.31 1.75 32.40
N GLU A 130 -26.59 2.18 31.18
CA GLU A 130 -25.74 1.89 30.03
C GLU A 130 -24.36 2.58 30.14
N LEU A 131 -24.34 3.85 30.58
CA LEU A 131 -23.09 4.58 30.79
C LEU A 131 -22.23 3.91 31.88
N LEU A 132 -22.82 3.54 33.01
CA LEU A 132 -22.07 2.89 34.10
C LEU A 132 -21.63 1.48 33.70
N ARG A 133 -22.41 0.75 32.92
CA ARG A 133 -22.02 -0.54 32.33
C ARG A 133 -20.79 -0.37 31.45
N PHE A 134 -20.81 0.59 30.55
CA PHE A 134 -19.69 0.91 29.65
C PHE A 134 -18.42 1.28 30.45
N VAL A 135 -18.56 2.13 31.46
CA VAL A 135 -17.44 2.53 32.33
C VAL A 135 -16.90 1.33 33.12
N ALA A 136 -17.76 0.47 33.63
CA ALA A 136 -17.32 -0.73 34.33
C ALA A 136 -16.56 -1.71 33.43
N GLU A 137 -16.97 -1.83 32.15
CA GLU A 137 -16.31 -2.68 31.17
C GLU A 137 -14.92 -2.17 30.78
N ARG A 138 -14.78 -0.86 30.60
CA ARG A 138 -13.62 -0.26 29.95
C ARG A 138 -12.74 0.59 30.87
N HIS A 139 -13.30 1.16 31.93
CA HIS A 139 -12.70 2.18 32.79
C HIS A 139 -13.11 2.04 34.25
N ASP A 140 -13.10 0.83 34.76
CA ASP A 140 -13.60 0.46 36.08
C ASP A 140 -13.09 1.38 37.21
N GLY A 141 -11.84 1.83 37.18
CA GLY A 141 -11.24 2.79 38.08
C GLY A 141 -11.91 4.16 38.13
N HIS A 142 -12.79 4.48 37.16
CA HIS A 142 -13.51 5.78 37.07
C HIS A 142 -15.01 5.67 37.35
N LEU A 143 -15.50 4.45 37.68
CA LEU A 143 -16.92 4.18 37.90
C LEU A 143 -17.54 5.10 38.97
N GLU A 144 -16.85 5.25 40.08
CA GLU A 144 -17.32 6.10 41.22
C GLU A 144 -17.39 7.58 40.81
N VAL A 145 -16.44 8.07 40.02
CA VAL A 145 -16.42 9.47 39.55
C VAL A 145 -17.62 9.72 38.65
N VAL A 146 -17.85 8.86 37.69
CA VAL A 146 -18.99 9.01 36.75
C VAL A 146 -20.32 8.95 37.47
N ALA A 147 -20.48 8.01 38.42
CA ALA A 147 -21.69 7.88 39.23
C ALA A 147 -21.95 9.14 40.06
N LYS A 148 -20.95 9.69 40.73
CA LYS A 148 -21.07 10.92 41.53
C LYS A 148 -21.39 12.14 40.66
N CYS A 149 -20.72 12.30 39.54
CA CYS A 149 -21.03 13.39 38.60
C CYS A 149 -22.44 13.28 38.04
N TRP A 150 -22.91 12.08 37.72
CA TRP A 150 -24.29 11.84 37.31
C TRP A 150 -25.30 12.24 38.35
N ASP A 151 -25.12 11.77 39.59
CA ASP A 151 -26.05 12.00 40.70
C ASP A 151 -26.10 13.50 41.13
N ALA A 152 -25.00 14.25 40.95
CA ALA A 152 -24.90 15.67 41.21
C ALA A 152 -25.75 16.55 40.22
N HIS A 153 -25.93 16.06 38.97
CA HIS A 153 -26.70 16.77 37.97
C HIS A 153 -28.20 16.57 38.06
N ALA A 154 -28.70 15.65 38.92
CA ALA A 154 -30.13 15.38 39.13
C ALA A 154 -30.98 15.37 37.82
N PRO A 155 -30.65 14.50 36.84
CA PRO A 155 -31.27 14.56 35.52
C PRO A 155 -32.78 14.34 35.57
N PRO A 156 -33.56 14.83 34.57
CA PRO A 156 -34.98 14.58 34.47
C PRO A 156 -35.26 13.05 34.29
N LYS A 157 -36.50 12.61 34.57
CA LYS A 157 -36.89 11.19 34.39
C LYS A 157 -36.70 10.68 32.95
N SER A 158 -36.84 11.57 31.97
CA SER A 158 -36.59 11.29 30.56
C SER A 158 -36.07 12.55 29.85
N PHE A 159 -35.26 12.33 28.82
CA PHE A 159 -34.67 13.35 27.99
C PHE A 159 -35.42 13.53 26.66
N LYS A 160 -35.39 14.78 26.18
CA LYS A 160 -35.63 15.16 24.77
C LYS A 160 -34.28 15.54 24.14
N GLY A 161 -34.24 15.70 22.82
CA GLY A 161 -33.00 15.89 22.07
C GLY A 161 -32.11 17.02 22.60
N GLU A 162 -32.66 18.24 22.77
CA GLU A 162 -31.93 19.40 23.29
C GLU A 162 -31.47 19.18 24.72
N SER A 163 -32.40 18.80 25.61
CA SER A 163 -32.08 18.60 27.03
C SER A 163 -31.10 17.48 27.27
N TYR A 164 -31.08 16.49 26.40
CA TYR A 164 -30.07 15.43 26.44
C TYR A 164 -28.70 15.93 26.00
N HIS A 165 -28.65 16.72 24.95
CA HIS A 165 -27.42 17.30 24.45
C HIS A 165 -26.75 18.20 25.47
N GLU A 166 -27.52 19.12 26.07
CA GLU A 166 -27.05 20.00 27.14
C GLU A 166 -26.53 19.19 28.34
N PHE A 167 -27.30 18.22 28.81
CA PHE A 167 -26.90 17.34 29.90
C PHE A 167 -25.60 16.57 29.62
N CYS A 168 -25.40 16.07 28.38
CA CYS A 168 -24.17 15.36 28.03
C CYS A 168 -22.95 16.28 28.10
N ILE A 169 -23.07 17.53 27.64
CA ILE A 169 -21.98 18.51 27.70
C ILE A 169 -21.63 18.82 29.16
N GLU A 170 -22.62 19.09 29.99
CA GLU A 170 -22.44 19.39 31.42
C GLU A 170 -21.83 18.23 32.17
N LEU A 171 -22.31 17.01 31.94
CA LEU A 171 -21.80 15.79 32.57
C LEU A 171 -20.33 15.54 32.23
N VAL A 172 -19.97 15.63 30.94
CA VAL A 172 -18.58 15.44 30.47
C VAL A 172 -17.68 16.52 31.10
N SER A 173 -18.12 17.78 31.12
CA SER A 173 -17.37 18.88 31.73
C SER A 173 -17.18 18.69 33.23
N SER A 174 -18.19 18.19 33.94
CA SER A 174 -18.11 17.87 35.36
C SER A 174 -17.13 16.73 35.66
N ILE A 175 -17.16 15.69 34.83
CA ILE A 175 -16.20 14.57 34.95
C ILE A 175 -14.76 15.05 34.70
N ASP A 176 -14.54 15.86 33.68
CA ASP A 176 -13.24 16.47 33.39
C ASP A 176 -12.74 17.34 34.54
N GLY A 177 -13.59 18.19 35.11
CA GLY A 177 -13.25 18.99 36.27
C GLY A 177 -12.80 18.16 37.47
N VAL A 178 -13.56 17.10 37.78
CA VAL A 178 -13.19 16.22 38.95
C VAL A 178 -11.89 15.48 38.68
N LEU A 179 -11.64 15.04 37.47
CA LEU A 179 -10.40 14.35 37.11
C LEU A 179 -9.20 15.30 37.09
N SER A 180 -9.38 16.51 36.60
CA SER A 180 -8.35 17.55 36.59
C SER A 180 -7.96 17.96 38.01
N ASP A 181 -8.93 18.12 38.93
CA ASP A 181 -8.68 18.42 40.33
C ASP A 181 -7.89 17.28 41.02
N ARG A 182 -8.17 16.01 40.68
CA ARG A 182 -7.42 14.86 41.22
C ARG A 182 -5.95 14.86 40.81
N ILE A 183 -5.62 15.32 39.60
CA ILE A 183 -4.22 15.44 39.16
C ILE A 183 -3.45 16.44 40.02
N LEU A 184 -4.13 17.44 40.57
CA LEU A 184 -3.56 18.46 41.49
C LEU A 184 -3.48 18.01 42.93
N GLU A 185 -4.04 16.85 43.30
CA GLU A 185 -3.95 16.33 44.67
C GLU A 185 -2.49 16.03 45.04
N PRO A 186 -2.07 16.30 46.32
CA PRO A 186 -0.71 16.07 46.78
C PRO A 186 -0.23 14.64 46.63
N LEU A 187 -1.14 13.67 46.61
CA LEU A 187 -0.83 12.24 46.39
C LEU A 187 -0.27 11.99 44.96
N PHE A 188 -0.69 12.76 43.99
CA PHE A 188 -0.28 12.65 42.59
C PHE A 188 0.78 13.67 42.18
N ALA A 189 0.97 14.75 42.94
CA ALA A 189 1.91 15.82 42.60
C ALA A 189 3.36 15.30 42.44
N GLY A 190 3.78 14.37 43.33
CA GLY A 190 5.11 13.75 43.21
C GLY A 190 5.24 12.79 42.04
N ILE A 191 4.16 12.12 41.65
CA ILE A 191 4.13 11.17 40.53
C ILE A 191 4.08 11.95 39.22
N GLY A 192 3.39 13.10 39.18
CA GLY A 192 3.23 13.93 37.99
C GLY A 192 4.56 14.40 37.40
N GLU A 193 5.52 14.76 38.24
CA GLU A 193 6.84 15.24 37.81
C GLU A 193 7.84 14.08 37.55
N THR A 194 7.51 12.86 37.96
CA THR A 194 8.39 11.70 37.74
C THR A 194 8.26 11.18 36.31
N GLU A 195 9.38 10.96 35.69
CA GLU A 195 9.40 10.26 34.39
C GLU A 195 9.00 8.79 34.58
N ILE A 196 7.89 8.37 33.95
CA ILE A 196 7.46 6.96 33.94
C ILE A 196 8.34 6.16 32.98
N ILE A 197 8.66 6.77 31.84
CA ILE A 197 9.67 6.33 30.90
C ILE A 197 10.49 7.55 30.50
N PRO A 198 11.74 7.39 30.03
CA PRO A 198 12.54 8.53 29.62
C PRO A 198 11.76 9.51 28.75
N ARG A 199 11.79 10.80 29.09
CA ARG A 199 11.10 11.91 28.42
C ARG A 199 9.56 11.90 28.51
N ARG A 200 8.92 11.05 29.34
CA ARG A 200 7.48 11.04 29.61
C ARG A 200 7.20 11.16 31.08
N LYS A 201 6.63 12.28 31.49
CA LYS A 201 6.19 12.51 32.88
C LYS A 201 4.89 11.78 33.18
N GLY A 202 4.67 11.51 34.48
CA GLY A 202 3.42 10.94 34.93
C GLY A 202 2.20 11.81 34.61
N SER A 203 2.34 13.15 34.68
CA SER A 203 1.31 14.11 34.28
C SER A 203 0.86 13.93 32.83
N ASP A 204 1.81 13.75 31.90
CA ASP A 204 1.49 13.58 30.49
C ASP A 204 0.71 12.27 30.25
N HIS A 205 1.11 11.23 30.95
CA HIS A 205 0.44 9.94 30.87
C HIS A 205 -0.99 9.98 31.41
N ILE A 206 -1.18 10.65 32.59
CA ILE A 206 -2.50 10.81 33.18
C ILE A 206 -3.39 11.69 32.29
N ALA A 207 -2.88 12.83 31.81
CA ALA A 207 -3.62 13.70 30.90
C ALA A 207 -4.11 12.93 29.66
N ARG A 208 -3.25 12.13 29.06
CA ARG A 208 -3.61 11.34 27.87
C ARG A 208 -4.66 10.27 28.15
N ARG A 209 -4.60 9.61 29.29
CA ARG A 209 -5.63 8.66 29.70
C ARG A 209 -6.95 9.34 29.98
N THR A 210 -6.93 10.50 30.63
CA THR A 210 -8.14 11.31 30.87
C THR A 210 -8.78 11.75 29.56
N GLU A 211 -7.97 12.23 28.60
CA GLU A 211 -8.44 12.62 27.28
C GLU A 211 -9.16 11.47 26.56
N ARG A 212 -8.56 10.27 26.56
CA ARG A 212 -9.18 9.07 25.99
C ARG A 212 -10.47 8.68 26.69
N PHE A 213 -10.47 8.69 28.02
CA PHE A 213 -11.65 8.37 28.79
C PHE A 213 -12.81 9.32 28.53
N LEU A 214 -12.56 10.63 28.50
CA LEU A 214 -13.59 11.63 28.16
C LEU A 214 -14.12 11.47 26.73
N LEU A 215 -13.26 11.11 25.78
CA LEU A 215 -13.66 10.79 24.41
C LEU A 215 -14.60 9.58 24.38
N ASP A 216 -14.25 8.51 25.10
CA ASP A 216 -15.06 7.30 25.16
C ASP A 216 -16.44 7.56 25.81
N ILE A 217 -16.51 8.39 26.85
CA ILE A 217 -17.79 8.84 27.45
C ILE A 217 -18.63 9.62 26.43
N LYS A 218 -18.02 10.57 25.70
CA LYS A 218 -18.72 11.32 24.64
C LYS A 218 -19.29 10.39 23.56
N ILE A 219 -18.50 9.43 23.10
CA ILE A 219 -18.90 8.43 22.10
C ILE A 219 -20.08 7.60 22.62
N CYS A 220 -20.00 7.10 23.86
CA CYS A 220 -21.05 6.31 24.49
C CYS A 220 -22.37 7.09 24.57
N LEU A 221 -22.34 8.29 25.11
CA LEU A 221 -23.51 9.17 25.22
C LEU A 221 -24.10 9.53 23.83
N ARG A 222 -23.26 9.87 22.86
CA ARG A 222 -23.72 10.23 21.52
C ARG A 222 -24.41 9.07 20.80
N ARG A 223 -23.89 7.83 20.94
CA ARG A 223 -24.52 6.61 20.45
C ARG A 223 -25.92 6.40 21.04
N MET A 224 -26.11 6.61 22.34
CA MET A 224 -27.43 6.52 22.97
C MET A 224 -28.41 7.54 22.39
N GLY A 225 -27.94 8.78 22.11
CA GLY A 225 -28.73 9.78 21.43
C GLY A 225 -29.18 9.35 20.02
N TYR A 226 -28.27 8.77 19.24
CA TYR A 226 -28.61 8.22 17.92
C TYR A 226 -29.61 7.06 18.02
N ASN A 227 -29.48 6.18 19.02
CA ASN A 227 -30.48 5.13 19.23
C ASN A 227 -31.88 5.67 19.51
N ALA A 228 -31.99 6.76 20.26
CA ALA A 228 -33.26 7.43 20.54
C ALA A 228 -33.84 8.16 19.32
N SER A 229 -33.03 8.50 18.35
CA SER A 229 -33.45 9.20 17.12
C SER A 229 -34.05 8.28 16.07
N ILE A 230 -33.92 6.95 16.20
CA ILE A 230 -34.35 5.98 15.19
C ILE A 230 -35.88 5.91 15.11
N GLY A 231 -36.43 6.31 13.95
CA GLY A 231 -37.84 6.20 13.65
C GLY A 231 -38.32 4.80 13.20
N ILE A 232 -39.60 4.57 13.24
CA ILE A 232 -40.19 3.28 12.83
C ILE A 232 -39.97 3.01 11.35
N GLU A 233 -40.03 4.01 10.51
CA GLU A 233 -39.82 3.91 9.05
C GLU A 233 -38.39 3.43 8.70
N GLN A 234 -37.41 3.95 9.41
CA GLN A 234 -36.02 3.54 9.27
C GLN A 234 -35.84 2.06 9.71
N ARG A 235 -36.47 1.66 10.81
CA ARG A 235 -36.48 0.25 11.26
C ARG A 235 -37.18 -0.67 10.27
N MET A 236 -38.29 -0.23 9.66
CA MET A 236 -38.97 -0.96 8.58
C MET A 236 -38.06 -1.16 7.38
N GLN A 237 -37.25 -0.13 7.01
CA GLN A 237 -36.29 -0.24 5.92
C GLN A 237 -35.18 -1.26 6.25
N TRP A 238 -34.70 -1.31 7.50
CA TRP A 238 -33.72 -2.31 7.91
C TRP A 238 -34.30 -3.72 7.86
N GLN A 239 -35.56 -3.89 8.32
CA GLN A 239 -36.25 -5.18 8.21
C GLN A 239 -36.33 -5.63 6.76
N ARG A 240 -36.66 -4.71 5.85
CA ARG A 240 -36.72 -4.98 4.41
C ARG A 240 -35.37 -5.46 3.88
N TRP A 241 -34.28 -4.78 4.19
CA TRP A 241 -32.94 -5.16 3.74
C TRP A 241 -32.46 -6.48 4.35
N MET A 242 -32.69 -6.70 5.64
CA MET A 242 -32.33 -7.96 6.30
C MET A 242 -33.10 -9.15 5.70
N THR A 243 -34.40 -8.98 5.47
CA THR A 243 -35.25 -9.99 4.82
C THR A 243 -34.74 -10.31 3.42
N ARG A 244 -34.46 -9.30 2.61
CA ARG A 244 -33.88 -9.45 1.27
C ARG A 244 -32.58 -10.23 1.32
N THR A 245 -31.66 -9.84 2.22
CA THR A 245 -30.37 -10.49 2.39
C THR A 245 -30.52 -11.98 2.71
N ARG A 246 -31.40 -12.32 3.67
CA ARG A 246 -31.65 -13.70 4.04
C ARG A 246 -32.21 -14.51 2.86
N MET A 247 -33.17 -13.96 2.09
CA MET A 247 -33.72 -14.61 0.92
C MET A 247 -32.67 -14.85 -0.17
N ILE A 248 -31.81 -13.88 -0.43
CA ILE A 248 -30.72 -14.05 -1.38
C ILE A 248 -29.76 -15.16 -0.92
N ASP A 249 -29.39 -15.19 0.37
CA ASP A 249 -28.53 -16.23 0.94
C ASP A 249 -29.14 -17.64 0.77
N GLU A 250 -30.46 -17.77 0.96
CA GLU A 250 -31.19 -19.01 0.75
C GLU A 250 -31.22 -19.41 -0.74
N HIS A 251 -31.49 -18.48 -1.64
CA HIS A 251 -31.48 -18.73 -3.09
C HIS A 251 -30.07 -19.10 -3.60
N LEU A 252 -29.03 -18.46 -3.10
CA LEU A 252 -27.65 -18.83 -3.46
C LEU A 252 -27.28 -20.22 -2.95
N LYS A 253 -27.79 -20.62 -1.77
CA LYS A 253 -27.63 -21.99 -1.27
C LYS A 253 -28.35 -23.00 -2.16
N ASP A 254 -29.56 -22.69 -2.63
CA ASP A 254 -30.30 -23.52 -3.56
C ASP A 254 -29.59 -23.64 -4.91
N LEU A 255 -29.12 -22.52 -5.47
CA LEU A 255 -28.32 -22.49 -6.69
C LEU A 255 -27.03 -23.30 -6.55
N PHE A 256 -26.33 -23.18 -5.42
CA PHE A 256 -25.14 -23.99 -5.15
C PHE A 256 -25.47 -25.50 -5.12
N THR A 257 -26.61 -25.86 -4.57
CA THR A 257 -26.99 -27.27 -4.41
C THR A 257 -27.48 -27.89 -5.72
N ASN A 258 -28.32 -27.19 -6.47
CA ASN A 258 -28.99 -27.70 -7.66
C ASN A 258 -28.30 -27.31 -8.98
N GLY A 259 -27.58 -26.17 -8.98
CA GLY A 259 -26.93 -25.62 -10.16
C GLY A 259 -27.89 -25.11 -11.23
N ILE A 260 -27.31 -24.45 -12.24
CA ILE A 260 -28.02 -24.07 -13.47
C ILE A 260 -27.27 -24.69 -14.69
N PRO A 261 -27.98 -24.97 -15.79
CA PRO A 261 -27.37 -25.56 -16.98
C PRO A 261 -26.25 -24.66 -17.57
N THR A 262 -25.17 -25.28 -17.98
CA THR A 262 -24.07 -24.63 -18.71
C THR A 262 -24.14 -24.95 -20.21
N PRO A 263 -23.53 -24.15 -21.11
CA PRO A 263 -23.59 -24.37 -22.54
C PRO A 263 -23.04 -25.71 -23.01
N ASP A 264 -22.15 -26.30 -22.24
CA ASP A 264 -21.54 -27.63 -22.53
C ASP A 264 -22.40 -28.81 -22.04
N GLY A 265 -23.57 -28.54 -21.47
CA GLY A 265 -24.51 -29.57 -20.97
C GLY A 265 -24.23 -30.01 -19.52
N GLY A 266 -23.29 -29.35 -18.84
CA GLY A 266 -23.05 -29.52 -17.41
C GLY A 266 -23.99 -28.70 -16.54
N THR A 267 -23.64 -28.60 -15.25
CA THR A 267 -24.31 -27.70 -14.28
C THR A 267 -23.29 -26.88 -13.52
N PHE A 268 -23.63 -25.63 -13.23
CA PHE A 268 -22.79 -24.72 -12.44
C PHE A 268 -23.61 -24.16 -11.28
N GLY A 269 -23.13 -24.37 -10.06
CA GLY A 269 -23.81 -23.91 -8.84
C GLY A 269 -23.26 -22.60 -8.26
N GLY A 270 -22.23 -22.04 -8.89
CA GLY A 270 -21.53 -20.87 -8.35
C GLY A 270 -20.79 -21.16 -7.04
N LYS A 271 -20.35 -20.09 -6.39
CA LYS A 271 -19.75 -20.15 -5.06
C LYS A 271 -20.15 -18.90 -4.30
N GLY A 272 -20.71 -19.06 -3.12
CA GLY A 272 -21.09 -17.92 -2.29
C GLY A 272 -20.76 -18.16 -0.83
N PHE A 273 -20.83 -17.09 -0.06
CA PHE A 273 -20.58 -17.08 1.37
C PHE A 273 -21.84 -16.69 2.10
N ARG A 274 -22.01 -17.23 3.31
CA ARG A 274 -23.25 -17.13 4.06
C ARG A 274 -23.30 -15.88 4.93
N SER A 275 -24.46 -15.21 4.92
CA SER A 275 -24.75 -13.99 5.71
C SER A 275 -25.61 -14.27 6.95
N THR A 276 -26.15 -15.48 7.08
CA THR A 276 -27.14 -15.85 8.09
C THR A 276 -26.72 -15.49 9.51
N TRP A 277 -27.56 -14.73 10.23
CA TRP A 277 -27.42 -14.11 11.56
C TRP A 277 -26.49 -12.89 11.62
N GLN A 278 -25.97 -12.44 10.49
CA GLN A 278 -25.10 -11.27 10.38
C GLN A 278 -25.72 -10.12 9.57
N GLU A 279 -27.02 -10.22 9.28
CA GLU A 279 -27.75 -9.25 8.45
C GLU A 279 -27.92 -7.87 9.11
N GLY A 280 -27.74 -7.77 10.44
CA GLY A 280 -27.82 -6.50 11.17
C GLY A 280 -26.93 -5.37 10.61
N ILE A 281 -25.84 -5.74 9.92
CA ILE A 281 -24.91 -4.80 9.27
C ILE A 281 -25.59 -3.87 8.24
N VAL A 282 -26.74 -4.24 7.68
CA VAL A 282 -27.48 -3.39 6.72
C VAL A 282 -27.79 -2.00 7.27
N ALA A 283 -27.95 -1.90 8.60
CA ALA A 283 -28.23 -0.63 9.27
C ALA A 283 -27.11 0.41 9.14
N CYS A 284 -25.87 -0.03 8.89
CA CYS A 284 -24.75 0.87 8.64
C CYS A 284 -25.01 1.82 7.47
N ALA A 285 -25.64 1.33 6.41
CA ALA A 285 -25.93 2.13 5.22
C ALA A 285 -26.83 3.34 5.49
N SER A 286 -27.71 3.26 6.48
CA SER A 286 -28.55 4.40 6.88
C SER A 286 -27.79 5.53 7.59
N ALA A 287 -26.56 5.25 8.05
CA ALA A 287 -25.68 6.25 8.64
C ALA A 287 -24.74 6.88 7.61
N MET A 288 -24.78 6.41 6.36
CA MET A 288 -23.85 6.79 5.30
C MET A 288 -24.52 7.63 4.24
N LYS A 289 -23.72 8.43 3.51
CA LYS A 289 -24.13 9.18 2.34
C LYS A 289 -24.09 8.27 1.13
N ARG A 290 -25.24 7.74 0.73
CA ARG A 290 -25.32 6.78 -0.38
C ARG A 290 -25.54 7.49 -1.71
N ALA A 291 -24.92 6.99 -2.77
CA ALA A 291 -25.11 7.51 -4.13
C ALA A 291 -26.56 7.44 -4.61
N VAL A 292 -27.30 6.37 -4.22
CA VAL A 292 -28.69 6.11 -4.63
C VAL A 292 -29.72 7.06 -4.00
N ASP A 293 -29.37 7.79 -2.93
CA ASP A 293 -30.27 8.77 -2.30
C ASP A 293 -30.32 10.10 -3.08
N GLY A 294 -29.51 10.24 -4.11
CA GLY A 294 -29.25 11.50 -4.79
C GLY A 294 -28.33 12.38 -3.95
N ILE A 295 -27.25 12.84 -4.54
CA ILE A 295 -26.36 13.82 -3.92
C ILE A 295 -26.73 15.17 -4.50
N GLU A 296 -27.22 16.11 -3.67
CA GLU A 296 -27.52 17.47 -4.10
C GLU A 296 -26.30 18.11 -4.77
N GLU A 297 -26.51 18.96 -5.77
CA GLU A 297 -25.44 19.73 -6.40
C GLU A 297 -24.67 20.50 -5.31
N GLY A 298 -23.38 20.20 -5.17
CA GLY A 298 -22.51 20.72 -4.10
C GLY A 298 -22.48 19.88 -2.80
N GLY A 299 -23.23 18.78 -2.71
CA GLY A 299 -23.34 17.93 -1.51
C GLY A 299 -22.16 16.98 -1.23
N GLY A 300 -21.07 17.07 -2.00
CA GLY A 300 -19.87 16.22 -1.85
C GLY A 300 -20.05 14.79 -2.41
N SER A 301 -19.00 14.00 -2.35
CA SER A 301 -18.97 12.63 -2.87
C SER A 301 -19.68 11.63 -1.95
N PRO A 302 -20.20 10.49 -2.46
CA PRO A 302 -20.75 9.43 -1.63
C PRO A 302 -19.68 8.79 -0.74
N ASP A 303 -20.12 8.30 0.43
CA ASP A 303 -19.29 7.50 1.31
C ASP A 303 -18.97 6.12 0.68
N ILE A 304 -17.90 5.49 1.11
CA ILE A 304 -17.39 4.22 0.54
C ILE A 304 -17.46 3.10 1.56
N VAL A 305 -17.88 1.92 1.14
CA VAL A 305 -17.77 0.68 1.91
C VAL A 305 -16.81 -0.29 1.25
N ALA A 306 -16.01 -1.00 2.05
CA ALA A 306 -15.19 -2.12 1.62
C ALA A 306 -15.70 -3.40 2.31
N PRO A 307 -16.83 -3.98 1.86
CA PRO A 307 -17.48 -5.09 2.53
C PRO A 307 -16.63 -6.36 2.44
N MET A 308 -16.83 -7.29 3.37
CA MET A 308 -16.42 -8.67 3.15
C MET A 308 -17.41 -9.34 2.18
N ILE A 309 -17.00 -10.44 1.57
CA ILE A 309 -17.85 -11.17 0.64
C ILE A 309 -19.17 -11.67 1.29
N ARG A 310 -19.16 -11.89 2.61
CA ARG A 310 -20.36 -12.26 3.39
C ARG A 310 -21.28 -11.09 3.73
N ASP A 311 -20.79 -9.84 3.58
CA ASP A 311 -21.56 -8.63 3.90
C ASP A 311 -22.46 -8.19 2.73
N VAL A 312 -23.06 -9.16 2.03
CA VAL A 312 -23.97 -8.92 0.90
C VAL A 312 -25.06 -7.92 1.28
N GLY A 313 -25.59 -8.03 2.51
CA GLY A 313 -26.59 -7.11 3.03
C GLY A 313 -26.14 -5.64 3.03
N LEU A 314 -24.89 -5.37 3.39
CA LEU A 314 -24.35 -4.01 3.35
C LEU A 314 -24.27 -3.50 1.90
N ALA A 315 -23.80 -4.33 0.97
CA ALA A 315 -23.73 -3.95 -0.45
C ALA A 315 -25.13 -3.67 -1.04
N LEU A 316 -26.12 -4.50 -0.71
CA LEU A 316 -27.54 -4.29 -1.08
C LEU A 316 -28.09 -2.99 -0.48
N ALA A 317 -27.80 -2.72 0.78
CA ALA A 317 -28.24 -1.49 1.46
C ALA A 317 -27.56 -0.23 0.88
N MET A 318 -26.35 -0.34 0.36
CA MET A 318 -25.67 0.73 -0.40
C MET A 318 -26.24 0.95 -1.80
N GLY A 319 -27.11 0.04 -2.27
CA GLY A 319 -27.86 0.21 -3.53
C GLY A 319 -27.58 -0.82 -4.61
N GLN A 320 -26.80 -1.86 -4.32
CA GLN A 320 -26.70 -2.99 -5.24
C GLN A 320 -28.03 -3.76 -5.28
N THR A 321 -28.29 -4.41 -6.40
CA THR A 321 -29.54 -5.15 -6.62
C THR A 321 -29.33 -6.66 -6.43
N PRO A 322 -30.40 -7.45 -6.16
CA PRO A 322 -30.29 -8.90 -6.16
C PRO A 322 -29.78 -9.46 -7.49
N LEU A 323 -30.15 -8.87 -8.61
CA LEU A 323 -29.66 -9.27 -9.94
C LEU A 323 -28.15 -9.11 -10.06
N GLU A 324 -27.56 -7.99 -9.59
CA GLU A 324 -26.11 -7.78 -9.57
C GLU A 324 -25.40 -8.84 -8.71
N VAL A 325 -25.98 -9.21 -7.55
CA VAL A 325 -25.43 -10.26 -6.69
C VAL A 325 -25.49 -11.63 -7.38
N PHE A 326 -26.65 -12.02 -7.88
CA PHE A 326 -26.81 -13.31 -8.53
C PHE A 326 -25.97 -13.44 -9.80
N SER A 327 -25.96 -12.42 -10.66
CA SER A 327 -25.20 -12.47 -11.91
C SER A 327 -23.70 -12.59 -11.68
N ALA A 328 -23.14 -11.90 -10.68
CA ALA A 328 -21.73 -12.02 -10.33
C ALA A 328 -21.40 -13.40 -9.76
N GLN A 329 -22.17 -13.88 -8.79
CA GLN A 329 -21.89 -15.17 -8.13
C GLN A 329 -22.18 -16.39 -9.01
N MET A 330 -23.01 -16.23 -10.03
CA MET A 330 -23.31 -17.25 -11.03
C MET A 330 -22.51 -17.07 -12.33
N GLY A 331 -21.55 -16.13 -12.37
CA GLY A 331 -20.62 -15.93 -13.48
C GLY A 331 -21.28 -15.57 -14.81
N LYS A 332 -22.37 -14.81 -14.78
CA LYS A 332 -23.14 -14.43 -15.97
C LYS A 332 -22.54 -13.23 -16.69
N SER A 333 -22.76 -13.19 -18.02
CA SER A 333 -22.42 -12.03 -18.87
C SER A 333 -23.20 -10.79 -18.41
N GLY A 334 -22.57 -9.62 -18.45
CA GLY A 334 -23.19 -8.38 -18.00
C GLY A 334 -23.27 -8.23 -16.47
N SER A 335 -22.60 -9.10 -15.70
CA SER A 335 -22.37 -8.82 -14.28
C SER A 335 -21.43 -7.62 -14.12
N TYR A 336 -21.55 -6.87 -13.02
CA TYR A 336 -20.65 -5.73 -12.74
C TYR A 336 -19.18 -6.13 -12.51
N MET A 337 -18.89 -7.42 -12.44
CA MET A 337 -17.54 -7.98 -12.29
C MET A 337 -17.01 -8.46 -13.65
N ASP A 338 -16.93 -7.55 -14.60
CA ASP A 338 -16.51 -7.83 -15.97
C ASP A 338 -15.45 -6.87 -16.49
N GLY A 339 -14.94 -6.02 -15.61
CA GLY A 339 -14.09 -4.97 -16.06
C GLY A 339 -14.82 -3.77 -16.66
N GLY A 340 -16.15 -3.63 -16.47
CA GLY A 340 -16.94 -2.43 -16.81
C GLY A 340 -16.78 -1.85 -18.24
N HIS A 341 -15.64 -2.10 -18.87
CA HIS A 341 -15.26 -1.62 -20.18
C HIS A 341 -15.64 -2.60 -21.32
N LEU A 342 -15.85 -3.87 -20.99
CA LEU A 342 -15.88 -4.95 -21.96
C LEU A 342 -17.25 -5.62 -22.08
N GLY A 343 -18.12 -5.46 -21.09
CA GLY A 343 -19.49 -6.00 -21.13
C GLY A 343 -19.57 -7.53 -21.19
N SER A 344 -18.46 -8.23 -20.83
CA SER A 344 -18.38 -9.68 -20.95
C SER A 344 -18.88 -10.42 -19.70
N GLY A 345 -18.69 -9.84 -18.51
CA GLY A 345 -19.13 -10.45 -17.25
C GLY A 345 -18.36 -11.72 -16.83
N GLY A 346 -18.72 -12.26 -15.70
CA GLY A 346 -18.33 -13.61 -15.28
C GLY A 346 -16.91 -13.78 -14.79
N ARG A 347 -16.11 -12.72 -14.67
CA ARG A 347 -14.69 -12.81 -14.31
C ARG A 347 -14.43 -12.96 -12.82
N ASP A 348 -15.30 -12.42 -11.98
CA ASP A 348 -15.18 -12.51 -10.52
C ASP A 348 -16.56 -12.64 -9.88
N LEU A 349 -16.58 -13.33 -8.74
CA LEU A 349 -17.78 -13.51 -7.92
C LEU A 349 -17.93 -12.46 -6.81
N HIS A 350 -16.86 -11.66 -6.56
CA HIS A 350 -16.81 -10.67 -5.50
C HIS A 350 -17.46 -9.37 -5.95
N ILE A 351 -18.65 -9.09 -5.47
CA ILE A 351 -19.45 -7.94 -5.91
C ILE A 351 -18.88 -6.60 -5.48
N GLY A 352 -18.71 -5.68 -6.42
CA GLY A 352 -18.31 -4.30 -6.19
C GLY A 352 -18.94 -3.38 -7.22
N ASN A 353 -19.19 -2.13 -6.84
CA ASN A 353 -19.74 -1.11 -7.74
C ASN A 353 -19.27 0.27 -7.24
N TRP A 354 -18.33 0.88 -7.96
CA TRP A 354 -17.75 2.16 -7.57
C TRP A 354 -18.80 3.29 -7.54
N GLU A 355 -19.72 3.31 -8.50
CA GLU A 355 -20.76 4.33 -8.57
C GLU A 355 -21.69 4.31 -7.34
N LYS A 356 -21.86 3.12 -6.73
CA LYS A 356 -22.64 2.93 -5.51
C LYS A 356 -21.80 3.01 -4.23
N GLY A 357 -20.52 3.32 -4.36
CA GLY A 357 -19.59 3.41 -3.23
C GLY A 357 -19.21 2.06 -2.61
N VAL A 358 -19.24 0.98 -3.39
CA VAL A 358 -18.92 -0.38 -2.92
C VAL A 358 -17.63 -0.86 -3.57
N LEU A 359 -16.54 -0.99 -2.79
CA LEU A 359 -15.32 -1.64 -3.24
C LEU A 359 -15.52 -3.15 -3.32
N PRO A 360 -14.94 -3.83 -4.33
CA PRO A 360 -15.03 -5.27 -4.40
C PRO A 360 -14.23 -5.92 -3.26
N PRO A 361 -14.80 -6.88 -2.54
CA PRO A 361 -14.03 -7.68 -1.60
C PRO A 361 -12.95 -8.49 -2.29
N THR A 362 -12.00 -8.99 -1.50
CA THR A 362 -10.93 -9.87 -1.94
C THR A 362 -10.94 -11.16 -1.15
N ALA A 363 -10.53 -12.27 -1.78
CA ALA A 363 -10.35 -13.53 -1.06
C ALA A 363 -9.10 -13.52 -0.18
N PRO A 364 -7.94 -13.02 -0.62
CA PRO A 364 -6.82 -12.74 0.29
C PRO A 364 -7.20 -11.59 1.22
N LEU A 365 -7.37 -11.91 2.52
CA LEU A 365 -7.72 -10.94 3.54
C LEU A 365 -6.46 -10.37 4.19
N PRO A 366 -6.42 -9.09 4.55
CA PRO A 366 -7.48 -8.05 4.54
C PRO A 366 -7.34 -7.01 3.41
N ILE A 367 -6.89 -7.38 2.23
CA ILE A 367 -6.54 -6.45 1.14
C ILE A 367 -7.62 -5.37 0.93
N ALA A 368 -8.91 -5.75 0.88
CA ALA A 368 -9.98 -4.77 0.62
C ALA A 368 -10.01 -3.64 1.68
N SER A 369 -9.87 -3.96 2.98
CA SER A 369 -9.83 -2.95 4.04
C SER A 369 -8.55 -2.13 4.03
N ALA A 370 -7.41 -2.73 3.68
CA ALA A 370 -6.15 -2.03 3.51
C ALA A 370 -6.20 -1.09 2.29
N THR A 371 -6.81 -1.51 1.19
CA THR A 371 -7.08 -0.65 0.01
C THR A 371 -8.01 0.50 0.37
N ALA A 372 -9.08 0.25 1.15
CA ALA A 372 -9.97 1.31 1.64
C ALA A 372 -9.23 2.38 2.46
N THR A 373 -8.16 2.00 3.16
CA THR A 373 -7.28 2.95 3.87
C THR A 373 -6.61 3.92 2.89
N GLY A 374 -6.18 3.43 1.72
CA GLY A 374 -5.65 4.27 0.65
C GLY A 374 -6.72 5.16 0.00
N VAL A 375 -7.96 4.67 -0.18
CA VAL A 375 -9.08 5.49 -0.65
C VAL A 375 -9.39 6.61 0.35
N ALA A 376 -9.33 6.31 1.66
CA ALA A 376 -9.50 7.31 2.72
C ALA A 376 -8.36 8.35 2.72
N LEU A 377 -7.14 7.93 2.43
CA LEU A 377 -5.99 8.83 2.26
C LEU A 377 -6.24 9.79 1.08
N ALA A 378 -6.68 9.29 -0.07
CA ALA A 378 -7.05 10.13 -1.21
C ALA A 378 -8.17 11.11 -0.86
N SER A 379 -9.20 10.63 -0.18
CA SER A 379 -10.34 11.46 0.24
C SER A 379 -9.92 12.59 1.17
N LEU A 380 -8.98 12.34 2.08
CA LEU A 380 -8.40 13.36 2.96
C LEU A 380 -7.56 14.36 2.17
N ARG A 381 -6.69 13.90 1.28
CA ARG A 381 -5.77 14.77 0.52
C ARG A 381 -6.46 15.61 -0.54
N LEU A 382 -7.52 15.10 -1.13
CA LEU A 382 -8.35 15.79 -2.13
C LEU A 382 -9.55 16.54 -1.52
N ASP A 383 -9.67 16.54 -0.18
CA ASP A 383 -10.75 17.20 0.57
C ASP A 383 -12.17 16.83 0.08
N LEU A 384 -12.40 15.53 -0.12
CA LEU A 384 -13.65 15.01 -0.68
C LEU A 384 -14.78 14.90 0.35
N GLY A 385 -14.49 15.04 1.66
CA GLY A 385 -15.48 14.93 2.74
C GLY A 385 -16.15 13.56 2.85
N ARG A 386 -15.52 12.49 2.34
CA ARG A 386 -16.01 11.11 2.36
C ARG A 386 -15.68 10.41 3.67
N PHE A 387 -16.59 9.59 4.11
CA PHE A 387 -16.38 8.58 5.14
C PHE A 387 -16.20 7.20 4.52
N HIS A 388 -15.40 6.36 5.17
CA HIS A 388 -15.08 5.01 4.70
C HIS A 388 -15.41 3.99 5.79
N LEU A 389 -16.12 2.92 5.44
CA LEU A 389 -16.41 1.81 6.34
C LEU A 389 -15.77 0.54 5.81
N ALA A 390 -14.91 -0.07 6.61
CA ALA A 390 -14.15 -1.26 6.26
C ALA A 390 -14.40 -2.42 7.22
N PRO A 391 -15.44 -3.24 7.01
CA PRO A 391 -15.67 -4.46 7.75
C PRO A 391 -14.59 -5.51 7.53
N VAL A 392 -14.21 -6.21 8.59
CA VAL A 392 -13.29 -7.35 8.57
C VAL A 392 -13.76 -8.43 9.54
N GLY A 393 -13.37 -9.68 9.31
CA GLY A 393 -13.60 -10.77 10.27
C GLY A 393 -12.56 -10.77 11.40
N GLU A 394 -12.88 -11.42 12.51
CA GLU A 394 -11.98 -11.60 13.66
C GLU A 394 -10.67 -12.29 13.26
N GLY A 395 -10.73 -13.34 12.45
CA GLY A 395 -9.54 -14.03 11.94
C GLY A 395 -8.68 -13.13 11.05
N CYS A 396 -9.32 -12.35 10.17
CA CYS A 396 -8.67 -11.38 9.30
C CYS A 396 -7.91 -10.30 10.11
N SER A 397 -8.42 -9.91 11.26
CA SER A 397 -7.79 -8.92 12.14
C SER A 397 -6.45 -9.39 12.77
N SER A 398 -6.06 -10.63 12.52
CA SER A 398 -4.75 -11.18 12.94
C SER A 398 -3.66 -10.98 11.88
N SER A 399 -4.02 -10.60 10.64
CA SER A 399 -3.06 -10.32 9.56
C SER A 399 -2.23 -9.07 9.86
N GLY A 400 -0.93 -9.13 9.52
CA GLY A 400 -0.03 -7.97 9.59
C GLY A 400 -0.55 -6.77 8.82
N GLU A 401 -1.05 -6.98 7.61
CA GLU A 401 -1.60 -5.93 6.74
C GLU A 401 -2.75 -5.15 7.38
N PHE A 402 -3.58 -5.80 8.22
CA PHE A 402 -4.64 -5.10 8.96
C PHE A 402 -4.07 -4.19 10.05
N TRP A 403 -3.03 -4.64 10.76
CA TRP A 403 -2.33 -3.84 11.75
C TRP A 403 -1.63 -2.64 11.12
N GLU A 404 -1.01 -2.83 9.98
CA GLU A 404 -0.36 -1.78 9.19
C GLU A 404 -1.39 -0.73 8.72
N ALA A 405 -2.55 -1.17 8.23
CA ALA A 405 -3.65 -0.30 7.81
C ALA A 405 -4.17 0.56 8.97
N MET A 406 -4.43 -0.06 10.13
CA MET A 406 -4.85 0.67 11.33
C MET A 406 -3.77 1.65 11.80
N ASN A 407 -2.50 1.24 11.78
CA ASN A 407 -1.40 2.10 12.18
C ASN A 407 -1.30 3.35 11.29
N LEU A 408 -1.37 3.17 9.97
CA LEU A 408 -1.40 4.30 9.03
C LEU A 408 -2.61 5.20 9.27
N ALA A 409 -3.79 4.63 9.46
CA ALA A 409 -5.00 5.40 9.70
C ALA A 409 -4.93 6.19 11.02
N GLY A 410 -4.39 5.59 12.08
CA GLY A 410 -4.18 6.24 13.38
C GLY A 410 -3.14 7.37 13.32
N THR A 411 -2.03 7.17 12.60
CA THR A 411 -0.97 8.19 12.48
C THR A 411 -1.36 9.36 11.62
N ARG A 412 -2.17 9.14 10.58
CA ARG A 412 -2.56 10.17 9.60
C ARG A 412 -3.96 10.74 9.82
N GLY A 413 -4.72 10.23 10.79
CA GLY A 413 -6.06 10.71 11.08
C GLY A 413 -7.02 10.49 9.91
N LEU A 414 -6.97 9.32 9.25
CA LEU A 414 -7.75 9.05 8.05
C LEU A 414 -9.24 8.89 8.36
N PRO A 415 -10.15 9.36 7.48
CA PRO A 415 -11.60 9.32 7.68
C PRO A 415 -12.18 7.91 7.43
N ILE A 416 -11.77 6.92 8.23
CA ILE A 416 -12.13 5.51 8.08
C ILE A 416 -12.60 4.90 9.41
N CYS A 417 -13.61 4.03 9.34
CA CYS A 417 -14.02 3.16 10.42
C CYS A 417 -13.73 1.71 10.06
N TYR A 418 -12.87 1.07 10.84
CA TYR A 418 -12.73 -0.39 10.79
C TYR A 418 -13.82 -1.04 11.62
N MET A 419 -14.38 -2.16 11.14
CA MET A 419 -15.40 -2.90 11.86
C MET A 419 -15.01 -4.37 11.96
N ILE A 420 -14.55 -4.82 13.12
CA ILE A 420 -14.20 -6.22 13.33
C ILE A 420 -15.46 -6.99 13.75
N GLN A 421 -15.94 -7.85 12.87
CA GLN A 421 -17.10 -8.72 13.12
C GLN A 421 -16.60 -10.05 13.67
N ASN A 422 -16.70 -10.21 14.99
CA ASN A 422 -16.43 -11.47 15.68
C ASN A 422 -17.65 -12.39 15.59
N ASN A 423 -17.66 -13.27 14.60
CA ASN A 423 -18.69 -14.30 14.46
C ASN A 423 -18.25 -15.65 15.10
N GLN A 424 -17.31 -15.60 16.02
CA GLN A 424 -16.79 -16.66 16.88
C GLN A 424 -15.88 -17.66 16.19
N ILE A 425 -15.78 -17.65 14.86
CA ILE A 425 -15.03 -18.68 14.17
C ILE A 425 -14.60 -18.27 12.74
N ALA A 426 -13.31 -18.28 12.48
CA ALA A 426 -12.72 -18.04 11.17
C ALA A 426 -12.62 -19.36 10.41
N LEU A 427 -13.51 -19.61 9.47
CA LEU A 427 -13.71 -20.87 8.78
C LEU A 427 -14.01 -22.00 9.79
N ASP A 428 -13.02 -22.64 10.36
CA ASP A 428 -13.09 -23.71 11.36
C ASP A 428 -12.19 -23.47 12.60
N THR A 429 -11.49 -22.35 12.65
CA THR A 429 -10.64 -21.96 13.77
C THR A 429 -11.40 -21.02 14.71
N PHE A 430 -11.64 -21.48 15.92
CA PHE A 430 -12.34 -20.68 16.95
C PHE A 430 -11.56 -19.43 17.34
N VAL A 431 -12.30 -18.40 17.79
CA VAL A 431 -11.77 -17.08 18.16
C VAL A 431 -10.60 -17.14 19.14
N ILE A 432 -10.61 -18.08 20.08
CA ILE A 432 -9.52 -18.27 21.05
C ILE A 432 -8.18 -18.65 20.39
N GLY A 433 -8.23 -19.23 19.20
CA GLY A 433 -7.05 -19.52 18.39
C GLY A 433 -6.62 -18.37 17.47
N GLN A 434 -7.41 -17.29 17.40
CA GLN A 434 -7.17 -16.18 16.49
C GLN A 434 -6.60 -14.93 17.16
N SER A 435 -6.93 -14.67 18.41
CA SER A 435 -6.52 -13.44 19.09
C SER A 435 -6.32 -13.66 20.59
N GLY A 436 -5.25 -13.07 21.13
CA GLY A 436 -5.02 -12.98 22.56
C GLY A 436 -5.61 -11.72 23.21
N ALA A 437 -6.30 -10.86 22.45
CA ALA A 437 -6.96 -9.69 23.00
C ALA A 437 -8.26 -10.10 23.69
N GLU A 438 -8.54 -9.49 24.84
CA GLU A 438 -9.79 -9.72 25.57
C GLU A 438 -10.99 -9.24 24.76
N THR A 439 -10.87 -8.08 24.15
CA THR A 439 -11.81 -7.57 23.15
C THR A 439 -11.06 -7.13 21.89
N PHE A 440 -11.68 -7.27 20.73
CA PHE A 440 -11.06 -6.80 19.49
C PHE A 440 -10.96 -5.26 19.42
N GLY A 441 -11.74 -4.54 20.21
CA GLY A 441 -11.61 -3.10 20.38
C GLY A 441 -10.24 -2.66 20.91
N ASP A 442 -9.55 -3.52 21.67
CA ASP A 442 -8.22 -3.20 22.24
C ASP A 442 -7.17 -3.02 21.13
N LYS A 443 -7.35 -3.65 19.98
CA LYS A 443 -6.48 -3.46 18.81
C LYS A 443 -6.49 -2.01 18.32
N GLY A 444 -7.64 -1.33 18.33
CA GLY A 444 -7.75 0.09 17.99
C GLY A 444 -7.02 0.99 19.00
N TYR A 445 -7.16 0.73 20.27
CA TYR A 445 -6.45 1.48 21.29
C TYR A 445 -4.93 1.41 21.15
N ALA A 446 -4.40 0.24 20.78
CA ALA A 446 -2.97 0.09 20.53
C ALA A 446 -2.44 1.03 19.43
N MET A 447 -3.29 1.37 18.47
CA MET A 447 -2.99 2.27 17.32
C MET A 447 -3.47 3.72 17.55
N GLY A 448 -3.90 4.07 18.75
CA GLY A 448 -4.40 5.42 19.05
C GLY A 448 -5.80 5.70 18.48
N ILE A 449 -6.52 4.69 18.03
CA ILE A 449 -7.85 4.75 17.44
C ILE A 449 -8.90 4.51 18.52
N PRO A 450 -9.90 5.41 18.72
CA PRO A 450 -11.01 5.15 19.63
C PRO A 450 -11.83 3.95 19.15
N SER A 451 -12.25 3.11 20.10
CA SER A 451 -12.92 1.86 19.78
C SER A 451 -13.96 1.47 20.83
N TRP A 452 -14.99 0.75 20.39
CA TRP A 452 -16.06 0.26 21.27
C TRP A 452 -16.66 -1.04 20.75
N THR A 453 -17.33 -1.77 21.64
CA THR A 453 -17.98 -3.03 21.32
C THR A 453 -19.50 -2.86 21.18
N ILE A 454 -20.13 -3.61 20.24
CA ILE A 454 -21.56 -3.64 20.01
C ILE A 454 -22.09 -5.06 19.93
N ASP A 455 -23.40 -5.24 20.21
CA ASP A 455 -24.13 -6.46 19.94
C ASP A 455 -24.57 -6.50 18.45
N GLY A 456 -24.00 -7.43 17.69
CA GLY A 456 -24.27 -7.61 16.27
C GLY A 456 -25.65 -8.22 15.95
N SER A 457 -26.43 -8.60 16.96
CA SER A 457 -27.83 -9.02 16.78
C SER A 457 -28.82 -7.83 16.75
N ASP A 458 -28.37 -6.63 17.14
CA ASP A 458 -29.18 -5.41 17.17
C ASP A 458 -28.77 -4.41 16.07
N PRO A 459 -29.56 -4.26 14.99
CA PRO A 459 -29.27 -3.30 13.91
C PRO A 459 -29.12 -1.85 14.40
N SER A 460 -29.80 -1.47 15.48
CA SER A 460 -29.72 -0.09 16.01
C SER A 460 -28.32 0.26 16.55
N GLN A 461 -27.58 -0.72 17.03
CA GLN A 461 -26.21 -0.51 17.48
C GLN A 461 -25.21 -0.30 16.32
N PHE A 462 -25.41 -0.99 15.20
CA PHE A 462 -24.66 -0.70 13.97
C PHE A 462 -24.90 0.74 13.51
N TYR A 463 -26.17 1.14 13.36
CA TYR A 463 -26.53 2.48 12.93
C TYR A 463 -25.92 3.56 13.83
N SER A 464 -26.19 3.50 15.13
CA SER A 464 -25.74 4.52 16.07
C SER A 464 -24.22 4.62 16.14
N SER A 465 -23.52 3.49 16.03
CA SER A 465 -22.06 3.43 16.03
C SER A 465 -21.45 4.01 14.76
N VAL A 466 -22.00 3.69 13.59
CA VAL A 466 -21.52 4.23 12.32
C VAL A 466 -21.84 5.71 12.19
N CYS A 467 -22.97 6.20 12.74
CA CYS A 467 -23.26 7.62 12.82
C CYS A 467 -22.15 8.38 13.56
N VAL A 468 -21.75 7.90 14.74
CA VAL A 468 -20.69 8.53 15.54
C VAL A 468 -19.34 8.42 14.84
N ALA A 469 -19.02 7.25 14.28
CA ALA A 469 -17.78 7.07 13.53
C ALA A 469 -17.68 8.04 12.34
N ARG A 470 -18.80 8.22 11.63
CA ARG A 470 -18.88 9.17 10.52
C ARG A 470 -18.74 10.61 10.97
N GLU A 471 -19.42 11.02 12.05
CA GLU A 471 -19.24 12.38 12.62
C GLU A 471 -17.79 12.66 12.97
N ILE A 472 -17.12 11.71 13.66
CA ILE A 472 -15.70 11.84 14.00
C ILE A 472 -14.85 11.97 12.73
N ALA A 473 -15.04 11.12 11.77
CA ALA A 473 -14.25 11.09 10.54
C ALA A 473 -14.39 12.38 9.72
N VAL A 474 -15.62 12.84 9.46
CA VAL A 474 -15.86 14.01 8.60
C VAL A 474 -15.53 15.33 9.29
N SER A 475 -15.45 15.35 10.63
CA SER A 475 -14.96 16.51 11.40
C SER A 475 -13.43 16.57 11.51
N GLY A 476 -12.69 15.65 10.84
CA GLY A 476 -11.24 15.57 10.95
C GLY A 476 -10.75 14.85 12.21
N GLY A 477 -11.64 14.16 12.93
CA GLY A 477 -11.29 13.36 14.12
C GLY A 477 -10.61 12.01 13.81
N GLY A 478 -10.42 11.68 12.52
CA GLY A 478 -9.66 10.52 12.09
C GLY A 478 -10.39 9.19 12.21
N ALA A 479 -9.60 8.11 12.34
CA ALA A 479 -10.10 6.74 12.30
C ALA A 479 -10.80 6.32 13.60
N THR A 480 -11.72 5.35 13.45
CA THR A 480 -12.42 4.67 14.56
C THR A 480 -12.41 3.15 14.34
N LEU A 481 -12.65 2.37 15.40
CA LEU A 481 -12.80 0.93 15.32
C LEU A 481 -14.05 0.48 16.08
N ILE A 482 -14.91 -0.31 15.42
CA ILE A 482 -16.08 -0.95 16.02
C ILE A 482 -15.82 -2.45 16.13
N HIS A 483 -15.91 -3.00 17.33
CA HIS A 483 -15.94 -4.44 17.57
C HIS A 483 -17.39 -4.91 17.62
N VAL A 484 -17.74 -5.89 16.78
CA VAL A 484 -19.09 -6.44 16.70
C VAL A 484 -19.08 -7.88 17.23
N GLU A 485 -19.76 -8.12 18.34
CA GLU A 485 -19.99 -9.48 18.83
C GLU A 485 -21.22 -10.06 18.12
N THR A 486 -21.04 -11.16 17.42
CA THR A 486 -22.09 -11.84 16.67
C THR A 486 -21.76 -13.33 16.53
N MET A 487 -22.58 -14.08 15.79
CA MET A 487 -22.28 -15.44 15.39
C MET A 487 -22.86 -15.73 14.00
N ARG A 488 -22.23 -16.60 13.26
CA ARG A 488 -22.81 -17.12 12.02
C ARG A 488 -23.75 -18.31 12.30
N GLY A 489 -24.94 -18.28 11.70
CA GLY A 489 -25.97 -19.35 11.87
C GLY A 489 -25.74 -20.58 11.01
N CYS A 490 -24.74 -20.57 10.12
CA CYS A 490 -24.50 -21.62 9.13
C CYS A 490 -23.01 -21.74 8.81
N GLY A 491 -22.61 -22.56 7.86
CA GLY A 491 -21.24 -22.73 7.40
C GLY A 491 -20.65 -21.42 6.87
N HIS A 492 -19.34 -21.38 6.71
CA HIS A 492 -18.63 -20.20 6.17
C HIS A 492 -19.04 -19.90 4.73
N ALA A 493 -19.14 -20.93 3.93
CA ALA A 493 -19.66 -20.90 2.56
C ALA A 493 -20.69 -22.00 2.37
N HIS A 494 -21.41 -21.98 1.26
CA HIS A 494 -22.52 -22.92 0.99
C HIS A 494 -22.12 -24.40 1.12
N HIS A 495 -20.89 -24.75 0.76
CA HIS A 495 -20.35 -26.11 0.87
C HIS A 495 -19.88 -26.52 2.27
N HIS A 496 -19.86 -25.59 3.23
CA HIS A 496 -19.42 -25.86 4.60
C HIS A 496 -20.54 -26.13 5.59
N ASP A 497 -21.81 -26.03 5.18
CA ASP A 497 -22.94 -26.19 6.10
C ASP A 497 -22.91 -27.56 6.80
N ASP A 498 -22.74 -28.64 6.04
CA ASP A 498 -22.72 -30.00 6.60
C ASP A 498 -21.47 -30.26 7.48
N LEU A 499 -20.36 -29.60 7.20
CA LEU A 499 -19.16 -29.65 8.04
C LEU A 499 -19.37 -28.91 9.36
N TYR A 500 -20.02 -27.74 9.30
CA TYR A 500 -20.24 -26.88 10.45
C TYR A 500 -21.38 -27.36 11.33
N LEU A 501 -22.57 -27.55 10.75
CA LEU A 501 -23.78 -27.94 11.46
C LEU A 501 -23.89 -29.46 11.68
N GLY A 502 -23.18 -30.25 10.89
CA GLY A 502 -23.34 -31.70 10.77
C GLY A 502 -24.39 -32.09 9.77
N SER A 503 -24.31 -33.31 9.25
CA SER A 503 -25.30 -33.84 8.33
C SER A 503 -26.67 -34.02 9.02
N ILE A 504 -27.74 -34.00 8.23
CA ILE A 504 -29.10 -34.24 8.71
C ILE A 504 -29.21 -35.59 9.42
N SER A 505 -28.46 -36.60 8.97
CA SER A 505 -28.35 -37.91 9.61
C SER A 505 -27.58 -37.92 10.93
N GLY A 506 -26.92 -36.82 11.30
CA GLY A 506 -26.07 -36.74 12.48
C GLY A 506 -24.67 -37.37 12.33
N ASN A 507 -24.34 -37.87 11.14
CA ASN A 507 -23.03 -38.48 10.87
C ASN A 507 -22.50 -38.01 9.48
N PRO A 508 -21.42 -37.18 9.42
CA PRO A 508 -20.63 -36.71 10.56
C PRO A 508 -21.35 -35.71 11.45
N PRO A 509 -21.02 -35.63 12.76
CA PRO A 509 -21.45 -34.53 13.60
C PRO A 509 -20.77 -33.24 13.14
N GLY A 510 -21.46 -32.10 13.16
CA GLY A 510 -20.83 -30.81 12.88
C GLY A 510 -19.80 -30.43 13.96
N TYR A 511 -18.92 -29.47 13.63
CA TYR A 511 -17.95 -28.97 14.60
C TYR A 511 -18.41 -27.75 15.39
N VAL A 512 -19.62 -27.22 15.10
CA VAL A 512 -20.16 -26.07 15.82
C VAL A 512 -20.37 -26.36 17.30
N ASP A 513 -20.04 -25.41 18.15
CA ASP A 513 -20.45 -25.45 19.55
C ASP A 513 -21.98 -25.34 19.65
N ARG A 514 -22.63 -26.41 20.04
CA ARG A 514 -24.10 -26.52 20.06
C ARG A 514 -24.74 -25.62 21.13
N ALA A 515 -24.08 -25.41 22.25
CA ALA A 515 -24.57 -24.53 23.32
C ALA A 515 -24.51 -23.07 22.87
N LEU A 516 -23.41 -22.70 22.25
CA LEU A 516 -23.20 -21.37 21.67
C LEU A 516 -24.17 -21.11 20.51
N LEU A 517 -24.36 -22.09 19.61
CA LEU A 517 -25.34 -22.02 18.53
C LEU A 517 -26.77 -21.83 19.04
N SER A 518 -27.14 -22.57 20.10
CA SER A 518 -28.44 -22.43 20.73
C SER A 518 -28.66 -21.04 21.34
N TYR A 519 -27.68 -20.53 22.05
CA TYR A 519 -27.72 -19.17 22.63
C TYR A 519 -27.92 -18.10 21.53
N TRP A 520 -27.13 -18.16 20.46
CA TRP A 520 -27.20 -17.15 19.38
C TRP A 520 -28.43 -17.36 18.48
N SER A 521 -29.01 -18.53 18.38
CA SER A 521 -30.25 -18.75 17.62
C SER A 521 -31.43 -17.94 18.18
N GLU A 522 -31.45 -17.68 19.49
CA GLU A 522 -32.44 -16.81 20.14
C GLU A 522 -32.21 -15.33 19.81
N LYS A 523 -31.03 -15.00 19.29
CA LYS A 523 -30.61 -13.63 18.90
C LYS A 523 -30.63 -13.38 17.39
N ASP A 524 -31.27 -14.27 16.59
CA ASP A 524 -31.38 -14.05 15.15
C ASP A 524 -31.95 -12.65 14.85
N PRO A 525 -31.21 -11.77 14.15
CA PRO A 525 -31.62 -10.37 13.96
C PRO A 525 -32.92 -10.22 13.17
N VAL A 526 -33.20 -11.09 12.20
CA VAL A 526 -34.37 -10.95 11.32
C VAL A 526 -35.70 -11.12 12.08
N PRO A 527 -35.97 -12.25 12.75
CA PRO A 527 -37.20 -12.42 13.51
C PRO A 527 -37.26 -11.51 14.75
N ASN A 528 -36.13 -11.27 15.43
CA ASN A 528 -36.13 -10.42 16.62
C ASN A 528 -36.47 -8.97 16.32
N HIS A 529 -35.91 -8.42 15.24
CA HIS A 529 -36.20 -7.06 14.81
C HIS A 529 -37.63 -6.93 14.27
N ARG A 530 -38.18 -7.96 13.62
CA ARG A 530 -39.58 -8.06 13.23
C ARG A 530 -40.51 -8.00 14.45
N ASN A 531 -40.17 -8.73 15.50
CA ASN A 531 -40.97 -8.73 16.75
C ASN A 531 -40.87 -7.37 17.45
N LEU A 532 -39.68 -6.72 17.42
CA LEU A 532 -39.50 -5.35 17.92
C LEU A 532 -40.43 -4.38 17.17
N LEU A 533 -40.52 -4.45 15.84
CA LEU A 533 -41.38 -3.60 15.03
C LEU A 533 -42.88 -3.76 15.41
N ILE A 534 -43.35 -4.99 15.63
CA ILE A 534 -44.69 -5.25 16.14
C ILE A 534 -44.88 -4.57 17.51
N GLY A 535 -43.92 -4.72 18.41
CA GLY A 535 -43.96 -4.09 19.74
C GLY A 535 -43.95 -2.54 19.66
N LEU A 536 -43.38 -1.96 18.61
CA LEU A 536 -43.41 -0.52 18.33
C LEU A 536 -44.67 -0.07 17.58
N GLY A 537 -45.60 -0.97 17.26
CA GLY A 537 -46.88 -0.68 16.64
C GLY A 537 -46.94 -0.86 15.13
N ALA A 538 -45.93 -1.50 14.51
CA ALA A 538 -46.05 -1.88 13.11
C ALA A 538 -47.16 -2.90 12.89
N SER A 539 -47.91 -2.72 11.81
CA SER A 539 -48.98 -3.67 11.42
C SER A 539 -48.39 -4.99 10.93
N GLU A 540 -48.86 -6.09 11.45
CA GLU A 540 -48.50 -7.43 10.98
C GLU A 540 -48.75 -7.58 9.45
N MET A 541 -49.87 -7.00 8.96
CA MET A 541 -50.20 -7.00 7.52
C MET A 541 -49.16 -6.21 6.70
N ALA A 542 -48.67 -5.08 7.22
CA ALA A 542 -47.62 -4.27 6.53
C ALA A 542 -46.30 -5.06 6.46
N LEU A 543 -45.94 -5.78 7.51
CA LEU A 543 -44.73 -6.62 7.52
C LEU A 543 -44.87 -7.78 6.54
N GLN A 544 -46.01 -8.48 6.53
CA GLN A 544 -46.27 -9.56 5.57
C GLN A 544 -46.29 -9.07 4.12
N SER A 545 -46.87 -7.87 3.86
CA SER A 545 -46.83 -7.27 2.51
C SER A 545 -45.36 -6.97 2.08
N MET A 546 -44.56 -6.38 2.96
CA MET A 546 -43.17 -6.10 2.70
C MET A 546 -42.37 -7.37 2.45
N GLU A 547 -42.56 -8.42 3.24
CA GLU A 547 -41.91 -9.72 3.08
C GLU A 547 -42.27 -10.38 1.74
N GLN A 548 -43.53 -10.24 1.31
CA GLN A 548 -43.98 -10.74 0.01
C GLN A 548 -43.40 -9.96 -1.17
N GLU A 549 -43.36 -8.63 -1.06
CA GLU A 549 -42.70 -7.76 -2.06
C GLU A 549 -41.25 -8.14 -2.25
N GLU A 550 -40.50 -8.36 -1.15
CA GLU A 550 -39.10 -8.75 -1.20
C GLU A 550 -38.90 -10.14 -1.81
N ARG A 551 -39.79 -11.07 -1.49
CA ARG A 551 -39.79 -12.42 -2.10
C ARG A 551 -39.96 -12.32 -3.62
N GLU A 552 -40.98 -11.62 -4.08
CA GLU A 552 -41.26 -11.44 -5.51
C GLU A 552 -40.09 -10.75 -6.21
N TYR A 553 -39.44 -9.76 -5.57
CA TYR A 553 -38.31 -9.05 -6.12
C TYR A 553 -37.07 -9.98 -6.25
N VAL A 554 -36.77 -10.77 -5.22
CA VAL A 554 -35.62 -11.69 -5.24
C VAL A 554 -35.84 -12.82 -6.25
N GLU A 555 -37.07 -13.44 -6.27
CA GLU A 555 -37.45 -14.49 -7.23
C GLU A 555 -37.37 -13.99 -8.67
N LYS A 556 -37.88 -12.79 -8.94
CA LYS A 556 -37.80 -12.15 -10.26
C LYS A 556 -36.35 -11.95 -10.69
N SER A 557 -35.50 -11.39 -9.80
CA SER A 557 -34.11 -11.14 -10.09
C SER A 557 -33.32 -12.44 -10.33
N ARG A 558 -33.68 -13.52 -9.62
CA ARG A 558 -33.12 -14.84 -9.88
C ARG A 558 -33.51 -15.36 -11.26
N GLY A 559 -34.78 -15.27 -11.63
CA GLY A 559 -35.27 -15.69 -12.96
C GLY A 559 -34.59 -14.89 -14.09
N GLU A 560 -34.44 -13.58 -13.93
CA GLU A 560 -33.73 -12.73 -14.86
C GLU A 560 -32.25 -13.17 -15.02
N MET A 561 -31.57 -13.49 -13.91
CA MET A 561 -30.19 -13.99 -13.94
C MET A 561 -30.08 -15.34 -14.64
N GLU A 562 -31.03 -16.28 -14.40
CA GLU A 562 -31.04 -17.61 -15.04
C GLU A 562 -31.13 -17.47 -16.58
N GLU A 563 -31.87 -16.48 -17.08
CA GLU A 563 -32.03 -16.17 -18.49
C GLU A 563 -30.82 -15.41 -19.11
N MET A 564 -29.93 -14.80 -18.27
CA MET A 564 -28.75 -14.09 -18.76
C MET A 564 -27.81 -15.05 -19.51
N PRO A 565 -27.16 -14.58 -20.60
CA PRO A 565 -26.20 -15.39 -21.34
C PRO A 565 -24.94 -15.68 -20.50
N TRP A 566 -24.24 -16.72 -20.89
CA TRP A 566 -22.89 -16.98 -20.42
C TRP A 566 -21.89 -16.10 -21.20
N PRO A 567 -20.75 -15.69 -20.57
CA PRO A 567 -19.73 -14.96 -21.28
C PRO A 567 -19.10 -15.79 -22.40
N GLU A 568 -18.65 -15.13 -23.45
CA GLU A 568 -17.92 -15.77 -24.53
C GLU A 568 -16.48 -16.08 -24.09
N GLY A 569 -16.02 -17.32 -24.28
CA GLY A 569 -14.73 -17.78 -23.79
C GLY A 569 -13.52 -17.04 -24.39
N ASN A 570 -13.63 -16.50 -25.59
CA ASN A 570 -12.57 -15.74 -26.25
C ASN A 570 -12.32 -14.35 -25.61
N THR A 571 -13.26 -13.82 -24.83
CA THR A 571 -13.13 -12.53 -24.15
C THR A 571 -12.26 -12.60 -22.88
N VAL A 572 -11.84 -13.78 -22.43
CA VAL A 572 -11.11 -13.96 -21.18
C VAL A 572 -9.78 -13.22 -21.13
N GLY A 573 -9.13 -13.03 -22.28
CA GLY A 573 -7.84 -12.35 -22.40
C GLY A 573 -7.91 -10.84 -22.47
N GLU A 574 -9.09 -10.25 -22.65
CA GLU A 574 -9.25 -8.82 -22.85
C GLU A 574 -9.11 -8.04 -21.52
N GLY A 575 -8.56 -6.82 -21.61
CA GLY A 575 -8.49 -5.89 -20.50
C GLY A 575 -7.53 -6.30 -19.38
N ILE A 576 -6.47 -7.02 -19.70
CA ILE A 576 -5.40 -7.32 -18.74
C ILE A 576 -4.72 -6.02 -18.30
N THR A 577 -4.33 -5.19 -19.28
CA THR A 577 -3.87 -3.82 -19.06
C THR A 577 -4.47 -2.92 -20.15
N SER A 578 -4.21 -1.61 -20.10
CA SER A 578 -4.61 -0.68 -21.16
C SER A 578 -3.78 -0.83 -22.44
N ILE A 579 -2.65 -1.50 -22.39
CA ILE A 579 -1.68 -1.57 -23.49
C ILE A 579 -1.46 -2.98 -24.04
N TYR A 580 -1.88 -4.01 -23.33
CA TYR A 580 -1.83 -5.38 -23.83
C TYR A 580 -2.95 -6.26 -23.29
N ASP A 581 -3.38 -7.19 -24.09
CA ASP A 581 -4.31 -8.28 -23.77
C ASP A 581 -3.56 -9.61 -23.68
N ALA A 582 -4.13 -10.56 -22.92
CA ALA A 582 -3.66 -11.93 -23.01
C ALA A 582 -4.21 -12.55 -24.30
N ARG A 583 -3.33 -13.16 -25.09
CA ARG A 583 -3.66 -13.77 -26.37
C ARG A 583 -3.37 -15.26 -26.35
N SER A 584 -4.16 -16.03 -27.06
CA SER A 584 -3.83 -17.43 -27.31
C SER A 584 -2.49 -17.55 -28.04
N HIS A 585 -1.87 -18.71 -27.98
CA HIS A 585 -0.60 -18.96 -28.66
C HIS A 585 -0.66 -18.66 -30.16
N ALA A 586 -1.77 -18.99 -30.84
CA ALA A 586 -1.98 -18.71 -32.25
C ALA A 586 -2.09 -17.19 -32.54
N GLU A 587 -2.86 -16.46 -31.72
CA GLU A 587 -3.01 -15.00 -31.86
C GLU A 587 -1.70 -14.26 -31.60
N GLN A 588 -0.88 -14.74 -30.67
CA GLN A 588 0.44 -14.16 -30.41
C GLN A 588 1.36 -14.31 -31.64
N PHE A 589 1.31 -15.45 -32.32
CA PHE A 589 2.05 -15.71 -33.56
C PHE A 589 1.71 -14.73 -34.67
N ASP A 590 0.42 -14.53 -34.93
CA ASP A 590 -0.06 -13.59 -35.97
C ASP A 590 0.32 -12.14 -35.65
N THR A 591 0.31 -11.77 -34.37
CA THR A 591 0.71 -10.42 -33.91
C THR A 591 2.20 -10.18 -34.11
N ILE A 592 3.06 -11.14 -33.71
CA ILE A 592 4.52 -11.05 -33.93
C ILE A 592 4.81 -10.84 -35.40
N ASN A 593 4.16 -11.60 -36.27
CA ASN A 593 4.35 -11.46 -37.70
C ASN A 593 3.90 -10.10 -38.23
N SER A 594 2.84 -9.49 -37.67
CA SER A 594 2.38 -8.14 -38.08
C SER A 594 3.30 -7.04 -37.55
N GLU A 595 3.82 -7.18 -36.34
CA GLU A 595 4.73 -6.21 -35.71
C GLU A 595 6.12 -6.21 -36.35
N ARG A 596 6.59 -7.34 -36.86
CA ARG A 596 7.86 -7.47 -37.62
C ARG A 596 7.99 -6.51 -38.81
N GLN A 597 6.89 -6.10 -39.37
CA GLN A 597 6.90 -5.22 -40.55
C GLN A 597 7.10 -3.74 -40.26
N ALA A 598 7.09 -3.34 -38.99
CA ALA A 598 6.91 -1.95 -38.60
C ALA A 598 8.17 -1.26 -37.97
N THR A 599 9.27 -1.98 -37.56
CA THR A 599 10.07 -1.37 -36.50
C THR A 599 11.60 -1.36 -36.69
N VAL A 600 12.23 -1.83 -37.71
CA VAL A 600 13.70 -1.88 -37.74
C VAL A 600 14.31 -0.71 -38.50
N GLY A 601 14.70 0.33 -37.75
CA GLY A 601 15.72 1.24 -38.20
C GLY A 601 17.05 0.47 -38.26
N GLU A 602 17.68 0.37 -39.43
CA GLU A 602 18.95 -0.33 -39.55
C GLU A 602 20.08 0.57 -39.00
N LEU A 603 20.69 0.15 -37.91
CA LEU A 603 22.02 0.65 -37.52
C LEU A 603 23.08 -0.02 -38.38
N GLY A 604 24.06 0.73 -38.83
CA GLY A 604 25.26 0.20 -39.50
C GLY A 604 25.99 -0.76 -38.57
N VAL A 605 26.64 -1.80 -39.18
CA VAL A 605 27.44 -2.77 -38.39
C VAL A 605 28.49 -2.07 -37.56
N GLY A 606 28.50 -2.28 -36.25
CA GLY A 606 29.38 -1.64 -35.27
C GLY A 606 28.94 -0.25 -34.84
N GLU A 607 27.92 0.32 -35.42
CA GLU A 607 27.35 1.60 -35.01
C GLU A 607 26.63 1.46 -33.68
N VAL A 608 26.78 2.43 -32.77
CA VAL A 608 26.13 2.49 -31.47
C VAL A 608 25.22 3.70 -31.42
N SER A 609 23.92 3.48 -31.16
CA SER A 609 22.92 4.55 -31.06
C SER A 609 22.86 5.23 -29.69
N MET A 610 23.53 4.69 -28.70
CA MET A 610 23.56 5.21 -27.34
C MET A 610 24.78 6.13 -27.17
N GLU A 611 24.53 7.43 -27.14
CA GLU A 611 25.57 8.44 -27.00
C GLU A 611 25.70 8.87 -25.54
N PHE A 612 26.91 8.76 -24.99
CA PHE A 612 27.25 9.26 -23.66
C PHE A 612 28.00 10.59 -23.77
N SER A 613 27.80 11.47 -22.77
CA SER A 613 28.37 12.80 -22.75
C SER A 613 28.73 13.23 -21.32
N ASP A 614 29.92 13.73 -21.12
CA ASP A 614 30.36 14.35 -19.87
C ASP A 614 30.20 15.89 -19.89
N ALA A 615 29.38 16.42 -20.78
CA ALA A 615 29.04 17.84 -20.81
C ALA A 615 28.38 18.26 -19.48
N SER A 616 28.57 19.50 -19.05
CA SER A 616 28.09 20.00 -17.76
C SER A 616 26.55 19.96 -17.60
N ASN A 617 25.81 19.89 -18.71
CA ASN A 617 24.35 19.79 -18.75
C ASN A 617 23.86 18.36 -18.98
N SER A 618 24.75 17.37 -19.08
CA SER A 618 24.33 15.96 -19.15
C SER A 618 23.76 15.48 -17.84
N TRP A 619 22.91 14.47 -17.91
CA TRP A 619 22.24 13.89 -16.73
C TRP A 619 22.81 12.52 -16.41
N THR A 620 22.92 12.25 -15.11
CA THR A 620 23.11 10.89 -14.60
C THR A 620 21.79 10.15 -14.64
N PHE A 621 21.82 8.85 -14.51
CA PHE A 621 20.62 8.01 -14.42
C PHE A 621 19.69 8.45 -13.27
N SER A 622 20.25 8.69 -12.07
CA SER A 622 19.48 9.19 -10.92
C SER A 622 18.90 10.59 -11.16
N ARG A 623 19.65 11.48 -11.85
CA ARG A 623 19.16 12.82 -12.18
C ARG A 623 17.98 12.79 -13.16
N SER A 624 17.96 11.84 -14.08
CA SER A 624 16.83 11.64 -14.99
C SER A 624 15.57 11.31 -14.22
N ILE A 625 15.65 10.36 -13.29
CA ILE A 625 14.51 9.97 -12.42
C ILE A 625 14.07 11.15 -11.54
N GLN A 626 15.02 11.87 -10.92
CA GLN A 626 14.73 13.06 -10.12
C GLN A 626 13.98 14.14 -10.92
N ASN A 627 14.42 14.41 -12.14
CA ASN A 627 13.79 15.40 -13.00
C ASN A 627 12.40 14.94 -13.48
N SER A 628 12.21 13.66 -13.80
CA SER A 628 10.89 13.09 -14.09
C SER A 628 9.93 13.28 -12.91
N MET A 629 10.39 13.01 -11.68
CA MET A 629 9.56 13.19 -10.47
C MET A 629 9.15 14.65 -10.27
N VAL A 630 10.05 15.59 -10.51
CA VAL A 630 9.74 17.03 -10.43
C VAL A 630 8.70 17.40 -11.49
N GLU A 631 8.89 16.98 -12.72
CA GLU A 631 7.99 17.27 -13.81
C GLU A 631 6.58 16.70 -13.58
N LEU A 632 6.51 15.44 -13.12
CA LEU A 632 5.24 14.82 -12.76
C LEU A 632 4.57 15.54 -11.59
N ALA A 633 5.33 16.04 -10.61
CA ALA A 633 4.82 16.84 -9.51
C ALA A 633 4.23 18.17 -9.98
N GLU A 634 4.83 18.79 -10.99
CA GLU A 634 4.34 20.03 -11.62
C GLU A 634 3.08 19.74 -12.47
N LYS A 635 3.09 18.65 -13.25
CA LYS A 635 2.00 18.26 -14.15
C LYS A 635 0.70 17.87 -13.40
N TYR A 636 0.81 16.99 -12.40
CA TYR A 636 -0.37 16.42 -11.73
C TYR A 636 -0.80 17.17 -10.46
N GLY A 637 -0.08 18.20 -10.05
CA GLY A 637 -0.52 19.07 -8.96
C GLY A 637 -0.85 18.32 -7.67
N ASN A 638 -2.08 18.42 -7.19
CA ASN A 638 -2.54 17.77 -5.95
C ASN A 638 -2.93 16.29 -6.14
N GLU A 639 -3.04 15.82 -7.37
CA GLU A 639 -3.38 14.43 -7.65
C GLU A 639 -2.20 13.47 -7.43
N ILE A 640 -0.95 13.96 -7.48
CA ILE A 640 0.23 13.13 -7.25
C ILE A 640 0.63 13.15 -5.77
N VAL A 641 1.04 11.98 -5.27
CA VAL A 641 1.70 11.78 -3.99
C VAL A 641 2.87 10.83 -4.16
N PHE A 642 4.03 11.19 -3.62
CA PHE A 642 5.20 10.33 -3.51
C PHE A 642 5.20 9.72 -2.11
N MET A 643 5.09 8.41 -2.02
CA MET A 643 4.88 7.71 -0.76
C MET A 643 5.83 6.52 -0.59
N GLY A 644 6.34 6.34 0.60
CA GLY A 644 7.33 5.34 0.93
C GLY A 644 7.99 5.65 2.26
N GLU A 645 9.09 5.00 2.54
CA GLU A 645 9.88 5.23 3.75
C GLU A 645 10.86 6.39 3.51
N ASP A 646 11.08 7.24 4.54
CA ASP A 646 12.02 8.36 4.53
C ASP A 646 11.82 9.41 3.39
N MET A 647 10.60 9.53 2.86
CA MET A 647 10.29 10.38 1.71
C MET A 647 10.43 11.87 2.05
N GLU A 648 9.98 12.28 3.24
CA GLU A 648 9.94 13.69 3.67
C GLU A 648 11.33 14.26 3.95
N VAL A 649 12.37 13.45 4.14
CA VAL A 649 13.73 13.90 4.36
C VAL A 649 14.49 14.01 3.03
N ALA A 650 15.02 12.94 2.53
CA ALA A 650 15.78 12.94 1.27
C ALA A 650 15.54 11.67 0.44
N GLY A 651 14.93 10.65 1.03
CA GLY A 651 14.91 9.29 0.50
C GLY A 651 16.23 8.57 0.70
N ALA A 652 16.23 7.25 0.59
CA ALA A 652 17.41 6.40 0.81
C ALA A 652 18.62 6.80 -0.08
N PHE A 653 18.37 7.30 -1.27
CA PHE A 653 19.39 7.66 -2.27
C PHE A 653 19.38 9.15 -2.62
N GLY A 654 18.73 10.00 -1.85
CA GLY A 654 18.63 11.44 -2.13
C GLY A 654 17.70 11.77 -3.31
N MET A 655 16.81 10.87 -3.68
CA MET A 655 15.95 11.03 -4.85
C MET A 655 14.95 12.17 -4.68
N ASN A 656 14.52 12.47 -3.46
CA ASN A 656 13.52 13.48 -3.14
C ASN A 656 14.08 14.90 -2.93
N ILE A 657 15.40 15.06 -2.96
CA ILE A 657 16.04 16.37 -2.76
C ILE A 657 15.56 17.44 -3.77
N PRO A 658 15.45 17.16 -5.08
CA PRO A 658 14.95 18.15 -6.03
C PRO A 658 13.48 18.53 -5.84
N LEU A 659 12.63 17.58 -5.48
CA LEU A 659 11.22 17.86 -5.13
C LEU A 659 11.11 18.86 -3.98
N ARG A 660 11.91 18.68 -2.94
CA ARG A 660 11.98 19.61 -1.80
C ARG A 660 12.52 20.98 -2.22
N ALA A 661 13.58 21.01 -3.00
CA ALA A 661 14.19 22.24 -3.48
C ALA A 661 13.25 23.07 -4.37
N LYS A 662 12.31 22.40 -5.05
CA LYS A 662 11.27 23.02 -5.88
C LYS A 662 9.98 23.37 -5.13
N GLY A 663 9.89 23.10 -3.83
CA GLY A 663 8.73 23.44 -3.01
C GLY A 663 7.61 22.39 -3.00
N HIS A 664 7.89 21.15 -3.41
CA HIS A 664 6.91 20.06 -3.49
C HIS A 664 6.84 19.18 -2.22
N GLN A 665 7.26 19.69 -1.05
CA GLN A 665 7.29 18.93 0.22
C GLN A 665 5.91 18.36 0.60
N SER A 666 4.84 19.09 0.34
CA SER A 666 3.47 18.64 0.64
C SER A 666 3.02 17.41 -0.15
N LYS A 667 3.75 17.06 -1.22
CA LYS A 667 3.49 15.87 -2.03
C LYS A 667 4.25 14.64 -1.54
N LEU A 668 5.23 14.82 -0.66
CA LEU A 668 5.99 13.74 -0.04
C LEU A 668 5.21 13.21 1.16
N LEU A 669 5.19 11.90 1.33
CA LEU A 669 4.49 11.24 2.42
C LEU A 669 5.34 10.12 2.99
N ASP A 670 5.86 10.33 4.21
CA ASP A 670 6.49 9.25 4.96
C ASP A 670 5.44 8.25 5.38
N MET A 671 5.63 7.01 4.97
CA MET A 671 4.79 5.89 5.37
C MET A 671 5.41 5.18 6.60
N PRO A 672 4.62 4.50 7.42
CA PRO A 672 5.17 3.54 8.35
C PRO A 672 6.03 2.51 7.61
N LEU A 673 7.06 1.97 8.27
CA LEU A 673 7.90 0.91 7.70
C LEU A 673 7.07 -0.37 7.56
N SER A 674 6.39 -0.50 6.43
CA SER A 674 5.38 -1.54 6.14
C SER A 674 5.06 -1.54 4.66
N GLU A 675 5.78 -2.32 3.87
CA GLU A 675 5.69 -2.27 2.41
C GLU A 675 4.32 -2.71 1.88
N SER A 676 3.64 -3.60 2.60
CA SER A 676 2.30 -4.03 2.20
C SER A 676 1.30 -2.87 2.23
N ILE A 677 1.27 -2.05 3.30
CA ILE A 677 0.36 -0.91 3.34
C ILE A 677 0.78 0.22 2.41
N ILE A 678 2.07 0.38 2.09
CA ILE A 678 2.52 1.32 1.06
C ILE A 678 1.82 1.00 -0.27
N ILE A 679 1.85 -0.25 -0.70
CA ILE A 679 1.23 -0.67 -1.97
C ILE A 679 -0.30 -0.69 -1.88
N ASN A 680 -0.90 -1.20 -0.79
CA ASN A 680 -2.35 -1.15 -0.62
C ASN A 680 -2.87 0.29 -0.63
N SER A 681 -2.16 1.20 0.04
CA SER A 681 -2.54 2.61 0.07
C SER A 681 -2.34 3.30 -1.29
N ALA A 682 -1.29 2.97 -2.03
CA ALA A 682 -1.11 3.46 -3.39
C ALA A 682 -2.25 2.97 -4.30
N THR A 683 -2.61 1.68 -4.24
CA THR A 683 -3.74 1.14 -4.98
C THR A 683 -5.04 1.86 -4.62
N GLY A 684 -5.32 2.02 -3.33
CA GLY A 684 -6.51 2.73 -2.86
C GLY A 684 -6.52 4.21 -3.22
N ALA A 685 -5.37 4.89 -3.13
CA ALA A 685 -5.24 6.28 -3.53
C ALA A 685 -5.48 6.47 -5.04
N ALA A 686 -5.02 5.54 -5.87
CA ALA A 686 -5.29 5.52 -7.30
C ALA A 686 -6.78 5.37 -7.60
N LEU A 687 -7.47 4.42 -6.95
CA LEU A 687 -8.93 4.27 -7.04
C LEU A 687 -9.66 5.52 -6.54
N GLY A 688 -9.10 6.21 -5.55
CA GLY A 688 -9.63 7.45 -4.98
C GLY A 688 -9.44 8.70 -5.86
N GLY A 689 -8.80 8.58 -7.04
CA GLY A 689 -8.60 9.67 -8.00
C GLY A 689 -7.24 10.34 -7.92
N MET A 690 -6.26 9.75 -7.21
CA MET A 690 -4.88 10.20 -7.21
C MET A 690 -4.01 9.43 -8.20
N ARG A 691 -2.79 9.90 -8.39
CA ARG A 691 -1.72 9.22 -9.15
C ARG A 691 -0.51 9.01 -8.23
N PRO A 692 -0.55 8.03 -7.35
CA PRO A 692 0.53 7.78 -6.41
C PRO A 692 1.79 7.23 -7.09
N MET A 693 2.94 7.69 -6.62
CA MET A 693 4.24 7.09 -6.89
C MET A 693 4.78 6.51 -5.59
N ALA A 694 4.66 5.20 -5.43
CA ALA A 694 5.17 4.47 -4.28
C ALA A 694 6.63 4.08 -4.48
N GLU A 695 7.42 4.08 -3.42
CA GLU A 695 8.79 3.58 -3.41
C GLU A 695 8.91 2.41 -2.43
N ILE A 696 9.45 1.30 -2.91
CA ILE A 696 9.97 0.20 -2.10
C ILE A 696 11.48 0.37 -2.09
N GLN A 697 12.09 0.56 -0.92
CA GLN A 697 13.48 1.00 -0.84
C GLN A 697 14.49 0.07 -1.51
N PHE A 698 14.25 -1.24 -1.50
CA PHE A 698 15.13 -2.24 -2.12
C PHE A 698 14.33 -3.41 -2.70
N GLY A 699 14.83 -3.98 -3.79
CA GLY A 699 14.16 -5.06 -4.50
C GLY A 699 13.69 -6.22 -3.62
N GLY A 700 14.53 -6.71 -2.73
CA GLY A 700 14.18 -7.85 -1.86
C GLY A 700 13.00 -7.55 -0.90
N PHE A 701 12.76 -6.29 -0.55
CA PHE A 701 11.67 -5.89 0.35
C PHE A 701 10.31 -5.95 -0.34
N ALA A 702 10.28 -5.93 -1.67
CA ALA A 702 9.04 -6.11 -2.43
C ALA A 702 8.32 -7.44 -2.10
N ALA A 703 9.02 -8.43 -1.56
CA ALA A 703 8.42 -9.67 -1.08
C ALA A 703 7.30 -9.42 -0.03
N LEU A 704 7.43 -8.39 0.80
CA LEU A 704 6.42 -7.99 1.78
C LEU A 704 5.20 -7.34 1.14
N ALA A 705 5.33 -6.81 -0.08
CA ALA A 705 4.27 -6.15 -0.84
C ALA A 705 3.68 -7.02 -1.96
N MET A 706 4.13 -8.28 -2.12
CA MET A 706 3.66 -9.14 -3.22
C MET A 706 2.16 -9.39 -3.16
N ASN A 707 1.60 -9.64 -1.96
CA ASN A 707 0.17 -9.87 -1.84
C ASN A 707 -0.70 -8.73 -2.41
N PRO A 708 -0.54 -7.46 -1.99
CA PRO A 708 -1.31 -6.36 -2.58
C PRO A 708 -0.98 -6.07 -4.05
N LEU A 709 0.22 -6.35 -4.52
CA LEU A 709 0.56 -6.18 -5.93
C LEU A 709 -0.16 -7.19 -6.82
N ILE A 710 0.03 -8.49 -6.57
CA ILE A 710 -0.43 -9.56 -7.47
C ILE A 710 -1.89 -9.95 -7.25
N ASN A 711 -2.36 -9.95 -5.99
CA ASN A 711 -3.74 -10.34 -5.66
C ASN A 711 -4.73 -9.17 -5.67
N ASN A 712 -4.29 -7.95 -5.91
CA ASN A 712 -5.16 -6.78 -5.96
C ASN A 712 -4.82 -5.86 -7.14
N ALA A 713 -3.76 -5.04 -7.05
CA ALA A 713 -3.46 -4.01 -8.03
C ALA A 713 -3.44 -4.56 -9.47
N ALA A 714 -2.71 -5.66 -9.72
CA ALA A 714 -2.61 -6.31 -11.02
C ALA A 714 -3.94 -6.84 -11.57
N GLN A 715 -4.88 -7.22 -10.68
CA GLN A 715 -6.12 -7.87 -11.09
C GLN A 715 -7.32 -6.93 -11.21
N LEU A 716 -7.27 -5.73 -10.61
CA LEU A 716 -8.42 -4.85 -10.50
C LEU A 716 -9.01 -4.45 -11.86
N ARG A 717 -8.17 -4.17 -12.87
CA ARG A 717 -8.66 -3.87 -14.21
C ARG A 717 -9.38 -5.07 -14.81
N TRP A 718 -8.77 -6.22 -14.81
CA TRP A 718 -9.34 -7.41 -15.43
C TRP A 718 -10.61 -7.90 -14.76
N ARG A 719 -10.63 -7.96 -13.42
CA ARG A 719 -11.78 -8.51 -12.68
C ARG A 719 -12.90 -7.50 -12.43
N TRP A 720 -12.61 -6.17 -12.48
CA TRP A 720 -13.58 -5.14 -12.08
C TRP A 720 -13.60 -3.92 -13.02
N GLY A 721 -12.66 -3.80 -13.96
CA GLY A 721 -12.56 -2.69 -14.90
C GLY A 721 -12.05 -1.39 -14.32
N ALA A 722 -11.46 -1.42 -13.14
CA ALA A 722 -10.96 -0.21 -12.51
C ALA A 722 -9.58 0.16 -13.03
N ASP A 723 -9.39 1.43 -13.36
CA ASP A 723 -8.07 2.00 -13.59
C ASP A 723 -7.31 2.10 -12.25
N VAL A 724 -6.03 1.74 -12.28
CA VAL A 724 -5.12 1.82 -11.12
C VAL A 724 -3.85 2.58 -11.53
N PRO A 725 -3.94 3.89 -11.77
CA PRO A 725 -2.83 4.72 -12.25
C PRO A 725 -1.80 4.95 -11.13
N MET A 726 -1.02 3.93 -10.81
CA MET A 726 0.02 3.99 -9.79
C MET A 726 1.37 3.57 -10.36
N THR A 727 2.44 4.21 -9.90
CA THR A 727 3.82 3.81 -10.18
C THR A 727 4.46 3.24 -8.91
N VAL A 728 5.16 2.12 -9.03
CA VAL A 728 5.99 1.56 -7.97
C VAL A 728 7.44 1.59 -8.41
N ARG A 729 8.24 2.43 -7.77
CA ARG A 729 9.69 2.51 -7.99
C ARG A 729 10.40 1.51 -7.08
N ILE A 730 11.31 0.73 -7.63
CA ILE A 730 12.04 -0.30 -6.89
C ILE A 730 13.52 -0.25 -7.25
N PRO A 731 14.35 0.38 -6.41
CA PRO A 731 15.80 0.29 -6.51
C PRO A 731 16.29 -1.15 -6.25
N LEU A 732 17.18 -1.65 -7.12
CA LEU A 732 17.67 -3.03 -7.04
C LEU A 732 19.05 -3.17 -7.72
N GLY A 733 19.59 -4.37 -7.71
CA GLY A 733 20.80 -4.72 -8.48
C GLY A 733 22.09 -4.74 -7.67
N ALA A 734 23.06 -5.49 -8.18
CA ALA A 734 24.36 -5.68 -7.58
C ALA A 734 25.33 -4.50 -7.86
N LYS A 735 26.62 -4.67 -7.54
CA LYS A 735 27.70 -3.67 -7.62
C LYS A 735 27.66 -2.54 -6.59
N THR A 736 26.66 -2.52 -5.73
CA THR A 736 26.54 -1.54 -4.64
C THR A 736 27.23 -2.00 -3.36
N ARG A 737 27.65 -3.28 -3.30
CA ARG A 737 28.24 -3.90 -2.10
C ARG A 737 27.30 -3.86 -0.91
N SER A 738 26.01 -4.10 -1.17
CA SER A 738 24.93 -4.03 -0.19
C SER A 738 24.53 -5.39 0.37
N GLY A 739 24.98 -6.49 -0.25
CA GLY A 739 24.77 -7.87 0.21
C GLY A 739 23.37 -8.41 -0.11
N PRO A 740 22.99 -9.54 0.52
CA PRO A 740 21.88 -10.38 0.04
C PRO A 740 20.49 -9.74 0.19
N PHE A 741 20.31 -8.76 1.06
CA PHE A 741 18.99 -8.16 1.30
C PHE A 741 18.72 -6.91 0.45
N HIS A 742 19.78 -6.25 -0.07
CA HIS A 742 19.66 -4.94 -0.72
C HIS A 742 20.07 -4.95 -2.19
N ALA A 743 20.51 -6.09 -2.72
CA ALA A 743 21.05 -6.20 -4.08
C ALA A 743 20.37 -7.31 -4.91
N ASN A 744 19.23 -7.80 -4.45
CA ASN A 744 18.48 -8.86 -5.14
C ASN A 744 17.91 -8.35 -6.47
N MET A 745 18.03 -9.19 -7.50
CA MET A 745 17.35 -9.04 -8.77
C MET A 745 16.05 -9.83 -8.74
N ILE A 746 14.93 -9.14 -8.89
CA ILE A 746 13.60 -9.70 -8.64
C ILE A 746 12.61 -9.52 -9.79
N GLU A 747 13.06 -9.06 -10.94
CA GLU A 747 12.20 -8.77 -12.09
C GLU A 747 11.30 -9.94 -12.49
N SER A 748 11.80 -11.16 -12.36
CA SER A 748 11.04 -12.38 -12.66
C SER A 748 9.86 -12.64 -11.70
N TRP A 749 9.87 -12.06 -10.50
CA TRP A 749 8.75 -12.23 -9.56
C TRP A 749 7.46 -11.59 -10.08
N PHE A 750 7.58 -10.49 -10.83
CA PHE A 750 6.42 -9.73 -11.29
C PHE A 750 5.89 -10.20 -12.65
N THR A 751 6.73 -10.83 -13.46
CA THR A 751 6.35 -11.23 -14.83
C THR A 751 5.48 -12.49 -14.88
N ASN A 752 5.33 -13.19 -13.76
CA ASN A 752 4.44 -14.35 -13.66
C ASN A 752 2.96 -13.94 -13.52
N ASP A 753 2.70 -12.73 -13.05
CA ASP A 753 1.36 -12.25 -12.80
C ASP A 753 0.95 -11.22 -13.88
N PRO A 754 -0.16 -11.47 -14.60
CA PRO A 754 -0.66 -10.53 -15.59
C PRO A 754 -1.23 -9.27 -14.91
N GLY A 755 -1.28 -8.16 -15.67
CA GLY A 755 -1.87 -6.90 -15.19
C GLY A 755 -0.87 -5.89 -14.63
N LEU A 756 0.44 -6.19 -14.66
CA LEU A 756 1.51 -5.25 -14.34
C LEU A 756 2.22 -4.81 -15.62
N VAL A 757 2.57 -3.55 -15.72
CA VAL A 757 3.48 -3.01 -16.74
C VAL A 757 4.84 -2.78 -16.09
N ILE A 758 5.93 -3.29 -16.68
CA ILE A 758 7.24 -3.32 -16.04
C ILE A 758 8.31 -2.75 -16.96
N ALA A 759 8.94 -1.67 -16.55
CA ALA A 759 10.08 -1.07 -17.24
C ALA A 759 11.38 -1.26 -16.44
N PHE A 760 12.49 -1.44 -17.17
CA PHE A 760 13.81 -1.57 -16.61
C PHE A 760 14.85 -0.87 -17.50
N PRO A 761 14.95 0.46 -17.44
CA PRO A 761 15.85 1.23 -18.30
C PRO A 761 17.31 0.97 -18.00
N SER A 762 18.14 1.16 -19.02
CA SER A 762 19.60 1.00 -18.98
C SER A 762 20.38 2.31 -18.98
N ASN A 763 19.73 3.43 -19.30
CA ASN A 763 20.39 4.70 -19.56
C ASN A 763 19.52 5.90 -19.12
N PRO A 764 20.10 7.12 -18.99
CA PRO A 764 19.38 8.32 -18.54
C PRO A 764 18.19 8.73 -19.41
N GLN A 765 18.29 8.63 -20.75
CA GLN A 765 17.18 8.99 -21.64
C GLN A 765 15.98 8.08 -21.42
N ASP A 766 16.19 6.75 -21.44
CA ASP A 766 15.12 5.79 -21.26
C ASP A 766 14.56 5.84 -19.81
N ALA A 767 15.41 6.17 -18.81
CA ALA A 767 14.93 6.36 -17.45
C ALA A 767 13.95 7.53 -17.33
N PHE A 768 14.20 8.62 -18.05
CA PHE A 768 13.31 9.77 -18.14
C PHE A 768 12.03 9.43 -18.88
N ASP A 769 12.16 8.94 -20.12
CA ASP A 769 11.04 8.67 -21.02
C ASP A 769 10.05 7.66 -20.43
N LEU A 770 10.56 6.51 -20.01
CA LEU A 770 9.72 5.42 -19.50
C LEU A 770 9.04 5.76 -18.16
N LEU A 771 9.67 6.57 -17.30
CA LEU A 771 9.01 6.98 -16.06
C LEU A 771 7.87 7.97 -16.33
N ILE A 772 8.05 8.90 -17.24
CA ILE A 772 6.99 9.85 -17.67
C ILE A 772 5.84 9.12 -18.36
N GLU A 773 6.14 8.25 -19.34
CA GLU A 773 5.14 7.49 -20.07
C GLU A 773 4.41 6.47 -19.18
N GLY A 774 5.15 5.73 -18.35
CA GLY A 774 4.57 4.71 -17.48
C GLY A 774 3.68 5.30 -16.39
N HIS A 775 4.05 6.44 -15.81
CA HIS A 775 3.19 7.13 -14.83
C HIS A 775 1.90 7.69 -15.45
N ALA A 776 1.88 7.92 -16.75
CA ALA A 776 0.68 8.36 -17.47
C ALA A 776 -0.33 7.23 -17.72
N LEU A 777 0.08 5.97 -17.62
CA LEU A 777 -0.81 4.82 -17.81
C LEU A 777 -1.92 4.76 -16.77
N PRO A 778 -3.07 4.19 -17.09
CA PRO A 778 -4.11 3.88 -16.12
C PRO A 778 -3.89 2.53 -15.41
N ASP A 779 -2.73 1.93 -15.55
CA ASP A 779 -2.37 0.60 -15.05
C ASP A 779 -1.32 0.68 -13.94
N PRO A 780 -1.18 -0.37 -13.09
CA PRO A 780 -0.05 -0.50 -12.19
C PRO A 780 1.27 -0.61 -12.96
N PHE A 781 2.15 0.36 -12.76
CA PHE A 781 3.43 0.47 -13.43
C PHE A 781 4.59 0.24 -12.46
N ILE A 782 5.40 -0.78 -12.72
CA ILE A 782 6.61 -1.11 -11.96
C ILE A 782 7.82 -0.53 -12.69
N PHE A 783 8.54 0.36 -12.02
CA PHE A 783 9.74 0.98 -12.55
C PHE A 783 10.96 0.47 -11.77
N LEU A 784 11.72 -0.43 -12.38
CA LEU A 784 12.90 -1.04 -11.79
C LEU A 784 14.11 -0.14 -12.03
N GLU A 785 14.86 0.16 -10.97
CA GLU A 785 15.97 1.09 -10.99
C GLU A 785 17.27 0.40 -10.59
N HIS A 786 18.19 0.20 -11.52
CA HIS A 786 19.45 -0.41 -11.15
C HIS A 786 20.35 0.57 -10.39
N ILE A 787 20.55 0.34 -9.09
CA ILE A 787 21.30 1.25 -8.21
C ILE A 787 22.73 1.47 -8.68
N GLY A 788 23.36 0.46 -9.29
CA GLY A 788 24.70 0.57 -9.88
C GLY A 788 24.80 1.58 -11.02
N LEU A 789 23.66 1.98 -11.63
CA LEU A 789 23.61 2.99 -12.69
C LEU A 789 23.39 4.43 -12.18
N TYR A 790 23.10 4.62 -10.90
CA TYR A 790 22.75 5.95 -10.36
C TYR A 790 23.85 7.00 -10.50
N GLY A 791 25.11 6.60 -10.67
CA GLY A 791 26.22 7.53 -10.79
C GLY A 791 26.57 8.25 -9.50
N LEU A 792 26.14 7.74 -8.37
CA LEU A 792 26.40 8.28 -7.04
C LEU A 792 27.88 8.15 -6.69
N ARG A 793 28.69 9.19 -6.94
CA ARG A 793 30.11 9.33 -6.61
C ARG A 793 31.09 8.83 -7.68
N GLY A 794 31.13 9.54 -8.78
CA GLY A 794 32.30 9.59 -9.66
C GLY A 794 32.97 8.23 -9.93
N GLY A 795 32.53 7.50 -10.92
CA GLY A 795 33.22 6.32 -11.41
C GLY A 795 33.03 5.03 -10.62
N VAL A 796 32.06 4.96 -9.71
CA VAL A 796 31.74 3.74 -8.95
C VAL A 796 30.44 3.09 -9.47
N THR A 797 30.21 3.15 -10.77
CA THR A 797 29.17 2.30 -11.38
C THR A 797 29.60 0.83 -11.40
N GLY A 798 30.85 0.51 -11.06
CA GLY A 798 31.39 -0.85 -11.22
C GLY A 798 31.49 -1.31 -12.68
N TRP A 799 30.86 -0.57 -13.59
CA TRP A 799 30.82 -0.85 -15.02
C TRP A 799 31.89 -0.06 -15.82
N GLY A 800 32.60 0.87 -15.16
CA GLY A 800 33.76 1.59 -15.68
C GLY A 800 33.48 3.03 -16.09
N ASP A 801 32.91 3.25 -17.26
CA ASP A 801 32.80 4.58 -17.84
C ASP A 801 31.51 5.31 -17.39
N SER A 802 31.50 6.63 -17.56
CA SER A 802 30.30 7.45 -17.33
C SER A 802 29.20 7.04 -18.31
N ILE A 803 27.95 6.93 -17.81
CA ILE A 803 26.77 6.69 -18.65
C ILE A 803 25.89 7.94 -18.78
N ASN A 804 26.44 9.12 -18.46
CA ASN A 804 25.69 10.38 -18.55
C ASN A 804 25.29 10.68 -19.99
N GLN A 805 24.10 11.28 -20.16
CA GLN A 805 23.58 11.65 -21.47
C GLN A 805 23.03 13.08 -21.48
N LEU A 806 23.02 13.69 -22.65
CA LEU A 806 22.16 14.84 -22.93
C LEU A 806 20.76 14.31 -23.15
N VAL A 807 19.86 14.54 -22.21
CA VAL A 807 18.48 14.03 -22.27
C VAL A 807 17.59 14.99 -23.05
N ASP A 808 16.90 14.46 -24.05
CA ASP A 808 15.87 15.16 -24.81
C ASP A 808 14.52 14.98 -24.06
N THR A 809 14.06 16.04 -23.42
CA THR A 809 12.81 16.04 -22.68
C THR A 809 11.58 16.28 -23.55
N GLU A 810 11.74 16.87 -24.75
CA GLU A 810 10.61 17.21 -25.60
C GLU A 810 10.05 15.99 -26.36
N SER A 811 10.89 15.03 -26.69
CA SER A 811 10.50 13.88 -27.49
C SER A 811 9.43 13.00 -26.82
N VAL A 812 9.49 12.83 -25.49
CA VAL A 812 8.49 12.06 -24.72
C VAL A 812 7.13 12.76 -24.74
N HIS A 813 7.10 14.09 -24.67
CA HIS A 813 5.85 14.85 -24.74
C HIS A 813 5.20 14.73 -26.12
N GLY A 814 5.99 14.82 -27.19
CA GLY A 814 5.52 14.61 -28.56
C GLY A 814 4.89 13.22 -28.74
N ARG A 815 5.50 12.17 -28.16
CA ARG A 815 4.91 10.81 -28.19
C ARG A 815 3.60 10.72 -27.42
N LEU A 816 3.54 11.28 -26.21
CA LEU A 816 2.30 11.29 -25.42
C LEU A 816 1.17 12.04 -26.12
N GLU A 817 1.46 13.16 -26.78
CA GLU A 817 0.49 13.94 -27.55
C GLU A 817 0.00 13.20 -28.80
N SER A 818 0.87 12.43 -29.46
CA SER A 818 0.50 11.62 -30.62
C SER A 818 -0.15 10.29 -30.26
N GLY A 819 -0.19 9.92 -28.97
CA GLY A 819 -0.66 8.61 -28.52
C GLY A 819 0.34 7.47 -28.77
N GLU A 820 1.60 7.81 -29.05
CA GLU A 820 2.68 6.84 -29.17
C GLU A 820 3.34 6.58 -27.80
N THR A 821 3.95 5.42 -27.64
CA THR A 821 4.69 5.05 -26.43
C THR A 821 5.95 4.27 -26.75
N SER A 822 6.95 4.42 -25.89
CA SER A 822 8.15 3.58 -25.85
C SER A 822 7.97 2.28 -25.08
N ILE A 823 6.87 2.18 -24.31
CA ILE A 823 6.57 0.98 -23.52
C ILE A 823 6.20 -0.18 -24.46
N GLY A 824 6.81 -1.34 -24.24
CA GLY A 824 6.65 -2.50 -25.10
C GLY A 824 7.48 -2.46 -26.38
N LYS A 825 8.39 -1.47 -26.53
CA LYS A 825 9.28 -1.35 -27.69
C LYS A 825 10.73 -1.45 -27.28
N ALA A 826 11.43 -2.44 -27.81
CA ALA A 826 12.89 -2.59 -27.67
C ALA A 826 13.64 -1.59 -28.54
N LYS A 827 14.92 -1.42 -28.25
CA LYS A 827 15.82 -0.56 -29.03
C LYS A 827 17.08 -1.34 -29.41
N ILE A 828 17.42 -1.35 -30.72
CA ILE A 828 18.72 -1.81 -31.15
C ILE A 828 19.71 -0.71 -30.79
N ILE A 829 20.62 -0.98 -29.87
CA ILE A 829 21.61 -0.01 -29.36
C ILE A 829 22.97 -0.18 -30.01
N ARG A 830 23.28 -1.34 -30.57
CA ARG A 830 24.46 -1.60 -31.39
C ARG A 830 24.08 -2.48 -32.57
N GLY A 831 24.44 -2.05 -33.76
CA GLY A 831 24.24 -2.85 -34.97
C GLY A 831 25.27 -3.97 -35.09
N GLY A 832 24.84 -5.15 -35.56
CA GLY A 832 25.68 -6.32 -35.71
C GLY A 832 25.15 -7.26 -36.79
N LYS A 833 25.92 -8.32 -37.11
CA LYS A 833 25.53 -9.29 -38.14
C LYS A 833 25.80 -10.75 -37.76
N ASP A 834 26.59 -10.99 -36.69
CA ASP A 834 27.07 -12.34 -36.40
C ASP A 834 26.34 -13.01 -35.24
N ILE A 835 25.81 -12.23 -34.27
CA ILE A 835 25.06 -12.72 -33.09
C ILE A 835 24.23 -11.59 -32.50
N THR A 836 23.03 -11.90 -32.06
CA THR A 836 22.16 -11.00 -31.30
C THR A 836 22.32 -11.26 -29.79
N ILE A 837 22.50 -10.19 -29.00
CA ILE A 837 22.36 -10.19 -27.53
C ILE A 837 21.09 -9.44 -27.17
N VAL A 838 20.14 -10.11 -26.52
CA VAL A 838 18.96 -9.50 -25.93
C VAL A 838 19.21 -9.32 -24.43
N THR A 839 19.00 -8.10 -23.92
CA THR A 839 19.32 -7.77 -22.55
C THR A 839 18.54 -6.54 -22.05
N TRP A 840 18.71 -6.17 -20.79
CA TRP A 840 18.05 -5.03 -20.14
C TRP A 840 18.84 -4.50 -18.94
N GLY A 841 18.49 -3.32 -18.45
CA GLY A 841 19.09 -2.70 -17.27
C GLY A 841 20.62 -2.61 -17.36
N ALA A 842 21.33 -2.88 -16.26
CA ALA A 842 22.80 -2.78 -16.22
C ALA A 842 23.52 -3.75 -17.16
N MET A 843 22.90 -4.86 -17.52
CA MET A 843 23.52 -5.86 -18.40
C MET A 843 23.73 -5.35 -19.85
N VAL A 844 23.02 -4.31 -20.24
CA VAL A 844 23.25 -3.60 -21.50
C VAL A 844 24.72 -3.10 -21.58
N HIS A 845 25.25 -2.53 -20.52
CA HIS A 845 26.62 -2.04 -20.45
C HIS A 845 27.65 -3.17 -20.45
N VAL A 846 27.32 -4.31 -19.85
CA VAL A 846 28.14 -5.54 -19.93
C VAL A 846 28.17 -6.06 -21.36
N ALA A 847 27.03 -6.09 -22.03
CA ALA A 847 26.92 -6.51 -23.44
C ALA A 847 27.72 -5.60 -24.37
N LEU A 848 27.63 -4.26 -24.22
CA LEU A 848 28.42 -3.31 -25.02
C LEU A 848 29.91 -3.54 -24.90
N LYS A 849 30.44 -3.70 -23.67
CA LYS A 849 31.87 -3.98 -23.45
C LYS A 849 32.30 -5.33 -24.00
N ALA A 850 31.44 -6.34 -23.92
CA ALA A 850 31.73 -7.64 -24.50
C ALA A 850 31.74 -7.58 -26.04
N ALA A 851 30.80 -6.79 -26.63
CA ALA A 851 30.73 -6.60 -28.09
C ALA A 851 31.94 -5.86 -28.65
N GLU A 852 32.46 -4.83 -27.96
CA GLU A 852 33.72 -4.14 -28.33
C GLU A 852 34.89 -5.12 -28.41
N LYS A 853 35.04 -5.96 -27.37
CA LYS A 853 36.07 -7.01 -27.33
C LYS A 853 35.85 -8.12 -28.35
N ALA A 854 34.58 -8.39 -28.74
CA ALA A 854 34.24 -9.34 -29.79
C ALA A 854 34.59 -8.80 -31.19
N ALA A 855 34.35 -7.51 -31.43
CA ALA A 855 34.72 -6.84 -32.69
C ALA A 855 36.22 -6.88 -32.94
N GLU A 856 37.06 -6.70 -31.90
CA GLU A 856 38.52 -6.90 -31.99
C GLU A 856 38.91 -8.31 -32.50
N LYS A 857 38.03 -9.29 -32.31
CA LYS A 857 38.20 -10.68 -32.77
C LYS A 857 37.43 -11.00 -34.07
N GLY A 858 36.86 -9.96 -34.70
CA GLY A 858 36.14 -10.06 -35.97
C GLY A 858 34.72 -10.58 -35.87
N VAL A 859 34.10 -10.48 -34.68
CA VAL A 859 32.70 -10.86 -34.44
C VAL A 859 31.87 -9.60 -34.15
N GLU A 860 30.91 -9.28 -35.01
CA GLU A 860 30.05 -8.11 -34.89
C GLU A 860 28.73 -8.48 -34.25
N THR A 861 28.57 -8.03 -33.01
CA THR A 861 27.45 -8.32 -32.13
C THR A 861 26.36 -7.26 -32.24
N GLU A 862 25.14 -7.66 -32.53
CA GLU A 862 23.96 -6.81 -32.40
C GLU A 862 23.42 -6.86 -30.97
N ILE A 863 23.06 -5.70 -30.40
CA ILE A 863 22.54 -5.63 -29.04
C ILE A 863 21.16 -4.99 -29.05
N VAL A 864 20.20 -5.74 -28.49
CA VAL A 864 18.81 -5.32 -28.32
C VAL A 864 18.59 -5.06 -26.83
N ASP A 865 18.32 -3.79 -26.48
CA ASP A 865 17.87 -3.39 -25.15
C ASP A 865 16.34 -3.46 -25.09
N LEU A 866 15.81 -4.30 -24.23
CA LEU A 866 14.37 -4.48 -24.08
C LEU A 866 13.67 -3.24 -23.52
N ARG A 867 14.32 -2.46 -22.64
CA ARG A 867 13.76 -1.27 -21.97
C ARG A 867 12.55 -1.57 -21.09
N THR A 868 11.63 -2.41 -21.57
CA THR A 868 10.46 -2.93 -20.85
C THR A 868 10.47 -4.45 -20.91
N ILE A 869 10.12 -5.08 -19.81
CA ILE A 869 10.13 -6.54 -19.69
C ILE A 869 8.72 -7.13 -19.63
N GLN A 870 7.71 -6.29 -19.43
CA GLN A 870 6.31 -6.66 -19.52
C GLN A 870 5.47 -5.41 -19.92
N PRO A 871 4.90 -5.37 -21.12
CA PRO A 871 5.20 -6.29 -22.23
C PRO A 871 6.62 -6.10 -22.76
N PHE A 872 7.22 -7.15 -23.35
CA PHE A 872 8.48 -7.01 -24.07
C PHE A 872 8.28 -7.17 -25.58
N ASP A 873 9.15 -6.54 -26.35
CA ASP A 873 9.12 -6.52 -27.81
C ASP A 873 9.70 -7.81 -28.39
N VAL A 874 8.85 -8.80 -28.58
CA VAL A 874 9.22 -10.08 -29.16
C VAL A 874 9.61 -9.89 -30.62
N GLY A 875 8.89 -9.06 -31.38
CA GLY A 875 9.07 -8.84 -32.80
C GLY A 875 10.48 -8.36 -33.16
N THR A 876 10.96 -7.29 -32.49
CA THR A 876 12.33 -6.78 -32.67
C THR A 876 13.38 -7.83 -32.32
N CYS A 877 13.17 -8.61 -31.26
CA CYS A 877 14.10 -9.66 -30.85
C CYS A 877 14.16 -10.81 -31.88
N VAL A 878 13.03 -11.22 -32.43
CA VAL A 878 12.93 -12.24 -33.47
C VAL A 878 13.62 -11.76 -34.74
N ASP A 879 13.33 -10.55 -35.22
CA ASP A 879 13.95 -10.03 -36.44
C ASP A 879 15.46 -9.90 -36.33
N SER A 880 15.96 -9.42 -35.22
CA SER A 880 17.38 -9.35 -34.93
C SER A 880 18.02 -10.75 -34.94
N THR A 881 17.38 -11.72 -34.27
CA THR A 881 17.87 -13.10 -34.18
C THR A 881 17.87 -13.80 -35.54
N ILE A 882 16.86 -13.62 -36.37
CA ILE A 882 16.80 -14.17 -37.72
C ILE A 882 17.92 -13.60 -38.60
N ARG A 883 18.17 -12.30 -38.49
CA ARG A 883 19.19 -11.60 -39.26
C ARG A 883 20.62 -12.06 -38.95
N THR A 884 20.89 -12.28 -37.66
CA THR A 884 22.22 -12.67 -37.18
C THR A 884 22.43 -14.18 -37.08
N GLY A 885 21.39 -14.98 -37.13
CA GLY A 885 21.41 -16.45 -37.03
C GLY A 885 21.84 -17.00 -35.67
N ARG A 886 22.05 -16.16 -34.64
CA ARG A 886 22.52 -16.59 -33.32
C ARG A 886 21.92 -15.75 -32.21
N LEU A 887 21.55 -16.38 -31.09
CA LEU A 887 20.89 -15.73 -29.95
C LEU A 887 21.66 -15.97 -28.65
N LEU A 888 21.90 -14.88 -27.91
CA LEU A 888 22.32 -14.86 -26.52
C LEU A 888 21.40 -13.95 -25.74
N VAL A 889 20.80 -14.44 -24.66
CA VAL A 889 20.04 -13.62 -23.70
C VAL A 889 20.87 -13.42 -22.45
N LEU A 890 21.04 -12.18 -22.03
CA LEU A 890 21.89 -11.79 -20.90
C LEU A 890 21.05 -11.11 -19.81
N GLN A 891 21.06 -11.67 -18.61
CA GLN A 891 20.36 -11.15 -17.43
C GLN A 891 21.29 -11.05 -16.21
N GLU A 892 20.97 -10.20 -15.24
CA GLU A 892 21.68 -10.12 -13.97
C GLU A 892 21.10 -11.04 -12.90
N SER A 893 19.80 -11.37 -12.96
CA SER A 893 19.19 -12.34 -12.05
C SER A 893 19.82 -13.71 -12.17
N GLN A 894 19.59 -14.54 -11.17
CA GLN A 894 20.08 -15.92 -11.14
C GLN A 894 19.71 -16.67 -12.42
N TRP A 895 20.56 -17.61 -12.80
CA TRP A 895 20.33 -18.39 -14.00
C TRP A 895 19.06 -19.22 -13.91
N THR A 896 18.84 -19.92 -12.78
CA THR A 896 17.62 -20.71 -12.55
C THR A 896 16.44 -19.80 -12.24
N GLY A 897 15.35 -19.95 -13.00
CA GLY A 897 14.13 -19.17 -12.81
C GLY A 897 14.19 -17.71 -13.27
N GLY A 898 15.30 -17.32 -13.88
CA GLY A 898 15.44 -15.97 -14.47
C GLY A 898 14.62 -15.81 -15.75
N LEU A 899 14.20 -14.59 -16.03
CA LEU A 899 13.33 -14.23 -17.14
C LEU A 899 13.93 -14.54 -18.52
N GLY A 900 15.27 -14.55 -18.64
CA GLY A 900 15.96 -14.81 -19.89
C GLY A 900 15.61 -16.14 -20.56
N HIS A 901 15.26 -17.15 -19.79
CA HIS A 901 14.81 -18.44 -20.36
C HIS A 901 13.44 -18.29 -21.03
N THR A 902 12.51 -17.58 -20.44
CA THR A 902 11.20 -17.28 -21.02
C THR A 902 11.35 -16.44 -22.30
N ILE A 903 12.16 -15.39 -22.25
CA ILE A 903 12.44 -14.53 -23.41
C ILE A 903 13.08 -15.36 -24.54
N SER A 904 14.09 -16.18 -24.23
CA SER A 904 14.73 -17.07 -25.22
C SER A 904 13.71 -18.02 -25.85
N SER A 905 12.86 -18.65 -25.04
CA SER A 905 11.83 -19.57 -25.56
C SER A 905 10.85 -18.86 -26.50
N ARG A 906 10.40 -17.67 -26.14
CA ARG A 906 9.48 -16.88 -26.96
C ARG A 906 10.09 -16.46 -28.30
N ILE A 907 11.35 -16.07 -28.33
CA ILE A 907 12.08 -15.74 -29.56
C ILE A 907 12.22 -16.97 -30.45
N LEU A 908 12.48 -18.13 -29.84
CA LEU A 908 12.70 -19.38 -30.56
C LEU A 908 11.45 -19.94 -31.25
N GLU A 909 10.26 -19.59 -30.79
CA GLU A 909 9.02 -19.99 -31.47
C GLU A 909 9.03 -19.58 -32.93
N GLU A 910 9.66 -18.43 -33.27
CA GLU A 910 9.72 -17.88 -34.63
C GLU A 910 11.10 -18.00 -35.27
N ALA A 911 12.17 -17.86 -34.50
CA ALA A 911 13.53 -17.75 -35.02
C ALA A 911 14.27 -19.10 -35.08
N PHE A 912 13.70 -20.20 -34.57
CA PHE A 912 14.40 -21.49 -34.42
C PHE A 912 15.07 -21.97 -35.70
N TRP A 913 14.35 -21.95 -36.81
CA TRP A 913 14.85 -22.46 -38.10
C TRP A 913 15.89 -21.54 -38.76
N SER A 914 16.12 -20.38 -38.23
CA SER A 914 17.16 -19.43 -38.70
C SER A 914 18.46 -19.58 -37.90
N LEU A 915 18.47 -20.36 -36.82
CA LEU A 915 19.64 -20.46 -35.95
C LEU A 915 20.76 -21.31 -36.56
N GLU A 916 21.97 -20.80 -36.44
CA GLU A 916 23.23 -21.46 -36.82
C GLU A 916 23.95 -22.07 -35.59
N SER A 917 23.55 -21.70 -34.38
CA SER A 917 24.07 -22.25 -33.13
C SER A 917 22.98 -22.37 -32.03
N PRO A 918 23.15 -23.25 -31.03
CA PRO A 918 22.22 -23.31 -29.92
C PRO A 918 22.12 -21.97 -29.20
N PRO A 919 20.91 -21.50 -28.84
CA PRO A 919 20.75 -20.28 -28.07
C PRO A 919 21.37 -20.41 -26.69
N THR A 920 21.84 -19.30 -26.13
CA THR A 920 22.51 -19.27 -24.82
C THR A 920 21.84 -18.26 -23.92
N VAL A 921 21.55 -18.65 -22.69
CA VAL A 921 21.11 -17.75 -21.61
C VAL A 921 22.23 -17.64 -20.59
N ILE A 922 22.64 -16.41 -20.29
CA ILE A 922 23.63 -16.09 -19.25
C ILE A 922 22.94 -15.32 -18.13
N GLY A 923 23.07 -15.80 -16.90
CA GLY A 923 22.61 -15.15 -15.68
C GLY A 923 23.66 -15.20 -14.58
N ALA A 924 23.36 -14.62 -13.43
CA ALA A 924 24.19 -14.77 -12.24
C ALA A 924 24.20 -16.21 -11.74
N LEU A 925 25.16 -16.52 -10.88
CA LEU A 925 25.19 -17.79 -10.16
C LEU A 925 23.93 -17.92 -9.28
N ASP A 926 23.46 -19.15 -9.11
CA ASP A 926 22.30 -19.48 -8.26
C ASP A 926 22.67 -19.36 -6.77
N THR A 927 23.01 -18.15 -6.36
CA THR A 927 23.36 -17.78 -4.98
C THR A 927 22.71 -16.47 -4.60
N PRO A 928 22.45 -16.21 -3.31
CA PRO A 928 22.19 -14.85 -2.85
C PRO A 928 23.38 -13.94 -3.23
N VAL A 929 23.11 -12.65 -3.41
CA VAL A 929 24.16 -11.67 -3.77
C VAL A 929 25.10 -11.48 -2.56
N PRO A 930 26.42 -11.75 -2.70
CA PRO A 930 27.34 -11.67 -1.58
C PRO A 930 27.70 -10.22 -1.21
N PHE A 931 28.03 -9.98 0.07
CA PHE A 931 28.49 -8.69 0.56
C PHE A 931 29.94 -8.36 0.16
N SER A 932 30.81 -9.37 0.10
CA SER A 932 32.22 -9.17 -0.25
C SER A 932 32.36 -8.75 -1.71
N PRO A 933 33.10 -7.67 -2.04
CA PRO A 933 33.30 -7.22 -3.41
C PRO A 933 33.82 -8.31 -4.35
N THR A 934 34.75 -9.14 -3.89
CA THR A 934 35.33 -10.21 -4.70
C THR A 934 34.35 -11.34 -4.98
N LEU A 935 33.46 -11.65 -4.03
CA LEU A 935 32.42 -12.66 -4.22
C LEU A 935 31.30 -12.12 -5.09
N GLU A 936 30.84 -10.88 -4.84
CA GLU A 936 29.80 -10.24 -5.64
C GLU A 936 30.25 -10.10 -7.11
N ASP A 937 31.50 -9.67 -7.36
CA ASP A 937 32.06 -9.56 -8.71
C ASP A 937 32.17 -10.93 -9.42
N HIS A 938 32.24 -12.02 -8.68
CA HIS A 938 32.29 -13.38 -9.24
C HIS A 938 30.88 -13.94 -9.47
N THR A 939 29.87 -13.42 -8.82
CA THR A 939 28.50 -13.92 -8.88
C THR A 939 27.76 -13.47 -10.15
N ILE A 940 27.94 -12.22 -10.55
CA ILE A 940 27.23 -11.61 -11.67
C ILE A 940 27.97 -11.78 -13.01
N PRO A 941 27.28 -11.79 -14.16
CA PRO A 941 27.89 -11.86 -15.47
C PRO A 941 28.92 -10.72 -15.70
N THR A 942 30.05 -11.08 -16.29
CA THR A 942 31.11 -10.13 -16.65
C THR A 942 31.29 -10.04 -18.17
N PRO A 943 31.84 -8.94 -18.70
CA PRO A 943 32.15 -8.82 -20.12
C PRO A 943 33.00 -9.96 -20.66
N GLU A 944 33.93 -10.50 -19.86
CA GLU A 944 34.79 -11.62 -20.23
C GLU A 944 34.02 -12.93 -20.34
N LEU A 945 33.03 -13.15 -19.44
CA LEU A 945 32.15 -14.32 -19.53
C LEU A 945 31.28 -14.23 -20.80
N VAL A 946 30.67 -13.09 -21.04
CA VAL A 946 29.81 -12.85 -22.22
C VAL A 946 30.63 -13.01 -23.51
N LEU A 947 31.83 -12.41 -23.59
CA LEU A 947 32.75 -12.57 -24.72
C LEU A 947 33.06 -14.05 -25.02
N ARG A 948 33.34 -14.87 -24.00
CA ARG A 948 33.59 -16.31 -24.19
C ARG A 948 32.40 -17.02 -24.86
N HIS A 949 31.19 -16.66 -24.47
CA HIS A 949 29.97 -17.23 -25.07
C HIS A 949 29.72 -16.70 -26.47
N ILE A 950 29.93 -15.42 -26.75
CA ILE A 950 29.88 -14.85 -28.11
C ILE A 950 30.81 -15.63 -29.04
N ILE A 951 32.07 -15.74 -28.69
CA ILE A 951 33.09 -16.45 -29.52
C ILE A 951 32.76 -17.94 -29.69
N ARG A 952 32.20 -18.60 -28.67
CA ARG A 952 31.76 -19.99 -28.73
C ARG A 952 30.59 -20.17 -29.71
N SER A 953 29.62 -19.28 -29.68
CA SER A 953 28.43 -19.36 -30.55
C SER A 953 28.73 -19.01 -32.01
N CYS A 954 29.81 -18.25 -32.28
CA CYS A 954 30.23 -17.88 -33.64
C CYS A 954 31.35 -18.77 -34.24
N LYS A 955 31.77 -19.82 -33.54
CA LYS A 955 32.71 -20.83 -34.05
C LYS A 955 31.97 -21.94 -34.80
#